data_7244b1ccf2c7923f14b018323dff7a42
#
_entry.id   7244b1ccf2c7923f14b018323dff7a42
#
_cell.length_a   1.000
_cell.length_b   1.000
_cell.length_c   1.000
_cell.angle_alpha   90.00
_cell.angle_beta   90.00
_cell.angle_gamma   90.00
#
_symmetry.space_group_name_H-M   'P 1'
#
loop_
_entity.id
_entity.type
_entity.pdbx_description
1 polymer ?
#
loop_
_entity_poly.entity_id
_entity_poly.type
_entity_poly.pdbx_seq_one_letter_code
_entity_poly.pdbx_strand_id
1 'polypeptide(L)'
;MRHRARSILAASALVFGTTLAALPAAAQPQPASAGPTGAPGADEVRVYEADITKEQVPLVLAAGQDAHELSERAPETGTARVELFLTGAQAGDLAAQGIALAERKVPANAAARSGAVGDGVFRPYSGKGGLQEEILRTAGSHPALTKVVSIGKTVQGKDILALKVSKNARKTADGDKPSVLYMSNQHAREWITPEMTRRLMHHTLDNYGKDRRITELVDSTELWFLLSANPDGYDYTHAPDGRRLWRKNLRDNDADGKTTSADGVDLNRNFAYKWAYDNEGSSPNSASDTYRGPKAQSEPETVALDRFQKRIGFEYAINYHSAAELLLYGVGWQVATPTPDDIAYKTLTGTPQNPAVPGYYPQVSSELYTTNGEADGHASNVNGIMMFTPEMTTCQTASESVPDDRWKPEDCASGFHFPDDESLIQAEFAKNVPFALSVGESAARPDRPVSSVGLSAPDFTLDPFTTSYAARGEDQEVAVTARKSLRDKELNYRINGGRTHDEDLKAWKGGDVYGGEDNNWFDEYRAEVDGARPGDRVEVWFTGRDRSGKQVSSEHFTYTVAERPRADVLVIAEEGAPAQHAQTYVDALRANGRSAAVWDVAARGVPHHLGTLSHFRTAVHYTGGRTPGGDTQLAVRDFLNEGGKLIEAGELAGGNAQVGRAVTNDFSQYWLGAYGRTSGSGATGFTGAGTLAGARGGLGDAAGNPLNAPGSYTVTSETLAPELFPQFKSAQAGSYAGVVNPYAPYAGSQMASALHQDDDWKRLTRTIDLTGVTAADRPQLKAALSWNTEEGYDHAVLEARTAGGDDWTTLPEASGLTSSAVPEECAAGFFLNGHPFLGRYLTLGAGGCTAQGTSGTWNSFTGSSGGWKQVSFDLSAYAGRTVEVSLSSITDPGSGGRGVFADEARLSVGGTDQAAEGFESGLGAWTAQGAPAGSPEVPGDWSRSGELFKSYASVTTRDTVLLGFGLEHLPAAGDRALLVGKALKSLSR
;
A
#
# COMPACT_ATOMS: atom_id res chain seq x y z
N MET A 1 29.93 11.62 30.48
CA MET A 1 29.12 12.78 30.92
C MET A 1 28.32 13.25 29.72
N ARG A 2 27.07 12.91 29.71
CA ARG A 2 26.16 13.20 28.56
C ARG A 2 25.61 14.61 28.76
N HIS A 3 25.98 15.58 27.91
CA HIS A 3 25.29 16.85 27.80
C HIS A 3 24.18 16.74 26.75
N ARG A 4 22.96 16.59 27.22
CA ARG A 4 21.77 16.80 26.37
C ARG A 4 21.52 18.30 26.29
N ALA A 5 21.66 18.89 25.14
CA ALA A 5 21.19 20.25 24.86
C ALA A 5 19.66 20.23 24.79
N ARG A 6 19.01 20.88 25.75
CA ARG A 6 17.57 21.17 25.70
C ARG A 6 17.35 22.42 24.88
N SER A 7 16.77 22.26 23.70
CA SER A 7 16.24 23.40 22.97
C SER A 7 14.89 23.81 23.54
N ILE A 8 14.85 24.99 24.17
CA ILE A 8 13.58 25.60 24.63
C ILE A 8 13.01 26.38 23.46
N LEU A 9 11.90 25.90 22.90
CA LEU A 9 11.07 26.70 22.00
C LEU A 9 10.13 27.58 22.85
N ALA A 10 10.35 28.89 22.75
CA ALA A 10 9.43 29.88 23.33
C ALA A 10 8.24 30.05 22.36
N ALA A 11 7.06 29.68 22.83
CA ALA A 11 5.82 29.94 22.11
C ALA A 11 5.37 31.39 22.35
N SER A 12 5.40 32.19 21.30
CA SER A 12 4.76 33.52 21.30
C SER A 12 3.30 33.36 20.91
N ALA A 13 2.40 33.58 21.83
CA ALA A 13 0.97 33.60 21.58
C ALA A 13 0.58 34.92 20.87
N LEU A 14 0.14 34.83 19.62
CA LEU A 14 -0.59 35.92 18.97
C LEU A 14 -2.09 35.64 19.08
N VAL A 15 -2.78 36.49 19.81
CA VAL A 15 -4.24 36.50 19.90
C VAL A 15 -4.79 37.19 18.64
N PHE A 16 -5.45 36.42 17.75
CA PHE A 16 -6.36 36.98 16.75
C PHE A 16 -7.77 36.54 17.09
N GLY A 17 -8.59 37.53 17.44
CA GLY A 17 -10.03 37.35 17.60
C GLY A 17 -10.67 37.19 16.23
N THR A 18 -11.31 36.06 16.00
CA THR A 18 -12.23 35.87 14.88
C THR A 18 -13.59 35.46 15.39
N THR A 19 -14.57 36.22 14.97
CA THR A 19 -16.01 36.02 15.22
C THR A 19 -16.44 34.67 14.64
N LEU A 20 -16.96 33.79 15.51
CA LEU A 20 -17.63 32.54 15.09
C LEU A 20 -18.95 32.88 14.38
N ALA A 21 -19.04 32.59 13.11
CA ALA A 21 -20.32 32.40 12.43
C ALA A 21 -20.78 30.97 12.74
N ALA A 22 -21.95 30.82 13.35
CA ALA A 22 -22.55 29.53 13.66
C ALA A 22 -22.94 28.80 12.36
N LEU A 23 -22.37 27.62 12.14
CA LEU A 23 -22.85 26.64 11.16
C LEU A 23 -24.06 25.92 11.76
N PRO A 24 -25.07 25.55 10.95
CA PRO A 24 -26.25 24.83 11.46
C PRO A 24 -25.85 23.43 11.95
N ALA A 25 -26.40 23.05 13.08
CA ALA A 25 -26.20 21.73 13.68
C ALA A 25 -26.65 20.63 12.70
N ALA A 26 -25.74 19.71 12.43
CA ALA A 26 -26.09 18.44 11.77
C ALA A 26 -27.05 17.67 12.68
N ALA A 27 -28.17 17.21 12.11
CA ALA A 27 -29.11 16.37 12.81
C ALA A 27 -28.46 15.08 13.29
N GLN A 28 -28.65 14.74 14.56
CA GLN A 28 -28.23 13.44 15.08
C GLN A 28 -29.07 12.34 14.43
N PRO A 29 -28.48 11.23 14.01
CA PRO A 29 -29.25 10.07 13.56
C PRO A 29 -30.06 9.50 14.73
N GLN A 30 -31.34 9.21 14.50
CA GLN A 30 -32.17 8.46 15.42
C GLN A 30 -31.66 7.02 15.53
N PRO A 31 -31.79 6.37 16.69
CA PRO A 31 -31.38 4.98 16.83
C PRO A 31 -32.20 4.07 15.91
N ALA A 32 -31.51 3.32 15.07
CA ALA A 32 -32.10 2.30 14.22
C ALA A 32 -32.78 1.23 15.08
N SER A 33 -33.99 0.84 14.69
CA SER A 33 -34.69 -0.31 15.25
C SER A 33 -33.93 -1.58 14.91
N ALA A 34 -33.72 -2.44 15.90
CA ALA A 34 -33.04 -3.72 15.70
C ALA A 34 -33.72 -4.53 14.58
N GLY A 35 -33.02 -4.71 13.46
CA GLY A 35 -33.33 -5.66 12.42
C GLY A 35 -33.00 -7.09 12.84
N PRO A 36 -33.51 -8.11 12.16
CA PRO A 36 -33.26 -9.49 12.53
C PRO A 36 -31.78 -9.85 12.36
N THR A 37 -31.29 -10.58 13.35
CA THR A 37 -29.94 -11.14 13.41
C THR A 37 -29.58 -11.83 12.10
N GLY A 38 -28.53 -11.36 11.40
CA GLY A 38 -27.96 -12.03 10.24
C GLY A 38 -27.60 -13.48 10.54
N ALA A 39 -27.61 -14.32 9.51
CA ALA A 39 -27.22 -15.72 9.64
C ALA A 39 -25.83 -15.82 10.27
N PRO A 40 -25.60 -16.71 11.25
CA PRO A 40 -24.28 -16.89 11.84
C PRO A 40 -23.33 -17.39 10.75
N GLY A 41 -22.31 -16.59 10.37
CA GLY A 41 -21.24 -17.02 9.48
C GLY A 41 -20.79 -16.09 8.35
N ALA A 42 -21.58 -15.08 7.95
CA ALA A 42 -21.21 -14.21 6.81
C ALA A 42 -19.93 -13.38 7.07
N ASP A 43 -19.71 -12.96 8.29
CA ASP A 43 -18.52 -12.23 8.73
C ASP A 43 -17.42 -13.12 9.33
N GLU A 44 -17.51 -14.43 9.20
CA GLU A 44 -16.51 -15.35 9.72
C GLU A 44 -15.31 -15.38 8.77
N VAL A 45 -14.13 -14.98 9.25
CA VAL A 45 -12.88 -15.15 8.51
C VAL A 45 -12.56 -16.63 8.41
N ARG A 46 -12.42 -17.14 7.19
CA ARG A 46 -12.06 -18.52 6.87
C ARG A 46 -10.74 -18.55 6.13
N VAL A 47 -10.18 -19.72 6.03
CA VAL A 47 -8.90 -19.95 5.35
C VAL A 47 -9.17 -20.49 3.96
N TYR A 48 -8.60 -19.82 2.96
CA TYR A 48 -8.65 -20.24 1.58
C TYR A 48 -7.24 -20.47 1.04
N GLU A 49 -7.10 -21.39 0.10
CA GLU A 49 -5.89 -21.62 -0.66
C GLU A 49 -6.12 -21.20 -2.11
N ALA A 50 -5.16 -20.52 -2.69
CA ALA A 50 -5.18 -20.10 -4.09
C ALA A 50 -3.81 -20.26 -4.75
N ASP A 51 -3.81 -20.61 -6.04
CA ASP A 51 -2.61 -20.53 -6.88
C ASP A 51 -2.68 -19.21 -7.66
N ILE A 52 -1.94 -18.19 -7.20
CA ILE A 52 -1.97 -16.84 -7.77
C ILE A 52 -0.73 -16.53 -8.62
N THR A 53 -0.91 -15.72 -9.67
CA THR A 53 0.18 -15.12 -10.43
C THR A 53 0.65 -13.83 -9.76
N LYS A 54 1.80 -13.32 -10.21
CA LYS A 54 2.31 -12.03 -9.71
C LYS A 54 1.34 -10.88 -9.98
N GLU A 55 0.68 -10.90 -11.12
CA GLU A 55 -0.31 -9.88 -11.53
C GLU A 55 -1.57 -9.89 -10.66
N GLN A 56 -1.89 -11.03 -10.04
CA GLN A 56 -3.03 -11.19 -9.14
C GLN A 56 -2.74 -10.77 -7.69
N VAL A 57 -1.46 -10.60 -7.32
CA VAL A 57 -1.11 -10.20 -5.95
C VAL A 57 -1.74 -8.85 -5.53
N PRO A 58 -1.77 -7.79 -6.37
CA PRO A 58 -2.45 -6.55 -6.00
C PRO A 58 -3.94 -6.73 -5.69
N LEU A 59 -4.62 -7.67 -6.31
CA LEU A 59 -6.03 -7.99 -6.05
C LEU A 59 -6.21 -8.57 -4.65
N VAL A 60 -5.32 -9.50 -4.28
CA VAL A 60 -5.31 -10.12 -2.94
C VAL A 60 -5.02 -9.09 -1.84
N LEU A 61 -4.13 -8.13 -2.10
CA LEU A 61 -3.84 -7.05 -1.17
C LEU A 61 -5.03 -6.08 -1.04
N ALA A 62 -5.70 -5.78 -2.16
CA ALA A 62 -6.90 -4.95 -2.16
C ALA A 62 -8.07 -5.58 -1.37
N ALA A 63 -8.15 -6.92 -1.33
CA ALA A 63 -9.06 -7.66 -0.47
C ALA A 63 -8.70 -7.61 1.03
N GLY A 64 -7.63 -6.89 1.39
CA GLY A 64 -7.28 -6.63 2.79
C GLY A 64 -6.25 -7.59 3.39
N GLN A 65 -5.61 -8.43 2.57
CA GLN A 65 -4.53 -9.30 3.06
C GLN A 65 -3.26 -8.49 3.34
N ASP A 66 -2.48 -8.89 4.33
CA ASP A 66 -1.19 -8.27 4.58
C ASP A 66 -0.14 -8.78 3.58
N ALA A 67 0.59 -7.85 2.98
CA ALA A 67 1.66 -8.15 2.03
C ALA A 67 2.74 -9.08 2.64
N HIS A 68 3.09 -8.89 3.90
CA HIS A 68 4.10 -9.70 4.58
C HIS A 68 3.67 -11.16 4.76
N GLU A 69 2.38 -11.42 4.91
CA GLU A 69 1.84 -12.77 5.00
C GLU A 69 1.89 -13.53 3.66
N LEU A 70 2.00 -12.79 2.54
CA LEU A 70 2.11 -13.35 1.19
C LEU A 70 3.56 -13.45 0.68
N SER A 71 4.50 -12.76 1.31
CA SER A 71 5.80 -12.39 0.74
C SER A 71 6.67 -13.58 0.33
N GLU A 72 6.72 -14.67 1.09
CA GLU A 72 7.51 -15.85 0.74
C GLU A 72 6.94 -16.67 -0.41
N ARG A 73 5.65 -16.51 -0.66
CA ARG A 73 4.89 -17.36 -1.57
C ARG A 73 4.47 -16.65 -2.86
N ALA A 74 4.65 -15.32 -2.91
CA ALA A 74 4.40 -14.58 -4.15
C ALA A 74 5.41 -14.99 -5.23
N PRO A 75 4.96 -15.42 -6.42
CA PRO A 75 5.85 -15.94 -7.43
C PRO A 75 6.66 -14.84 -8.11
N GLU A 76 7.93 -15.09 -8.36
CA GLU A 76 8.70 -14.25 -9.30
C GLU A 76 8.25 -14.47 -10.74
N THR A 77 7.93 -15.72 -11.08
CA THR A 77 7.39 -16.15 -12.38
C THR A 77 6.45 -17.33 -12.18
N GLY A 78 5.37 -17.41 -12.96
CA GLY A 78 4.39 -18.49 -12.87
C GLY A 78 3.35 -18.26 -11.77
N THR A 79 2.94 -19.31 -11.07
CA THR A 79 1.99 -19.25 -9.96
C THR A 79 2.62 -19.73 -8.67
N ALA A 80 2.21 -19.16 -7.53
CA ALA A 80 2.53 -19.67 -6.20
C ALA A 80 1.24 -19.93 -5.43
N ARG A 81 1.28 -20.96 -4.59
CA ARG A 81 0.19 -21.26 -3.68
C ARG A 81 0.28 -20.37 -2.45
N VAL A 82 -0.78 -19.62 -2.19
CA VAL A 82 -0.92 -18.75 -1.03
C VAL A 82 -2.09 -19.18 -0.16
N GLU A 83 -2.00 -18.86 1.12
CA GLU A 83 -3.09 -19.02 2.08
C GLU A 83 -3.68 -17.63 2.37
N LEU A 84 -4.99 -17.50 2.29
CA LEU A 84 -5.72 -16.24 2.41
C LEU A 84 -6.73 -16.32 3.54
N PHE A 85 -6.83 -15.23 4.32
CA PHE A 85 -7.73 -15.10 5.47
C PHE A 85 -8.87 -14.17 5.09
N LEU A 86 -9.96 -14.74 4.59
CA LEU A 86 -11.04 -14.00 3.95
C LEU A 86 -12.37 -14.26 4.64
N THR A 87 -13.20 -13.23 4.74
CA THR A 87 -14.64 -13.42 4.93
C THR A 87 -15.24 -14.09 3.69
N GLY A 88 -16.45 -14.62 3.81
CA GLY A 88 -17.14 -15.19 2.65
C GLY A 88 -17.31 -14.17 1.51
N ALA A 89 -17.52 -12.89 1.85
CA ALA A 89 -17.59 -11.80 0.90
C ALA A 89 -16.26 -11.61 0.15
N GLN A 90 -15.15 -11.37 0.87
CA GLN A 90 -13.83 -11.20 0.28
C GLN A 90 -13.37 -12.39 -0.59
N ALA A 91 -13.77 -13.61 -0.20
CA ALA A 91 -13.49 -14.81 -0.99
C ALA A 91 -14.27 -14.82 -2.32
N GLY A 92 -15.53 -14.40 -2.27
CA GLY A 92 -16.35 -14.19 -3.47
C GLY A 92 -15.71 -13.19 -4.42
N ASP A 93 -15.23 -12.04 -3.90
CA ASP A 93 -14.57 -10.97 -4.64
C ASP A 93 -13.36 -11.46 -5.42
N LEU A 94 -12.48 -12.19 -4.76
CA LEU A 94 -11.25 -12.70 -5.36
C LEU A 94 -11.54 -13.80 -6.39
N ALA A 95 -12.53 -14.65 -6.10
CA ALA A 95 -12.99 -15.67 -7.05
C ALA A 95 -13.52 -15.03 -8.34
N ALA A 96 -14.27 -13.95 -8.20
CA ALA A 96 -14.82 -13.18 -9.29
C ALA A 96 -13.74 -12.50 -10.15
N GLN A 97 -12.62 -12.11 -9.52
CA GLN A 97 -11.45 -11.58 -10.23
C GLN A 97 -10.57 -12.66 -10.88
N GLY A 98 -11.08 -13.90 -10.95
CA GLY A 98 -10.40 -15.03 -11.59
C GLY A 98 -9.37 -15.72 -10.71
N ILE A 99 -9.41 -15.50 -9.40
CA ILE A 99 -8.59 -16.24 -8.43
C ILE A 99 -9.37 -17.47 -7.97
N ALA A 100 -8.96 -18.65 -8.40
CA ALA A 100 -9.57 -19.91 -7.98
C ALA A 100 -9.26 -20.17 -6.51
N LEU A 101 -10.28 -20.04 -5.65
CA LEU A 101 -10.18 -20.23 -4.21
C LEU A 101 -10.68 -21.62 -3.81
N ALA A 102 -9.97 -22.27 -2.91
CA ALA A 102 -10.40 -23.51 -2.27
C ALA A 102 -10.46 -23.31 -0.76
N GLU A 103 -11.65 -23.35 -0.15
CA GLU A 103 -11.77 -23.27 1.30
C GLU A 103 -11.05 -24.46 1.95
N ARG A 104 -10.11 -24.17 2.84
CA ARG A 104 -9.36 -25.16 3.59
C ARG A 104 -10.24 -25.73 4.70
N LYS A 105 -10.58 -26.99 4.58
CA LYS A 105 -11.37 -27.69 5.61
C LYS A 105 -10.45 -28.04 6.78
N VAL A 106 -10.80 -27.54 7.97
CA VAL A 106 -10.10 -27.90 9.21
C VAL A 106 -10.22 -29.39 9.44
N PRO A 107 -9.11 -30.15 9.59
CA PRO A 107 -9.16 -31.56 9.94
C PRO A 107 -9.88 -31.74 11.29
N ALA A 108 -10.72 -32.76 11.39
CA ALA A 108 -11.51 -33.02 12.61
C ALA A 108 -10.64 -33.19 13.88
N ASN A 109 -9.40 -33.65 13.73
CA ASN A 109 -8.40 -33.80 14.77
C ASN A 109 -7.77 -32.46 15.21
N ALA A 110 -7.62 -31.48 14.31
CA ALA A 110 -7.08 -30.17 14.63
C ALA A 110 -8.05 -29.38 15.52
N ALA A 111 -9.35 -29.41 15.20
CA ALA A 111 -10.39 -28.78 16.00
C ALA A 111 -10.47 -29.39 17.44
N ALA A 112 -10.24 -30.69 17.56
CA ALA A 112 -10.25 -31.37 18.87
C ALA A 112 -9.01 -31.08 19.72
N ARG A 113 -7.88 -30.70 19.07
CA ARG A 113 -6.61 -30.40 19.76
C ARG A 113 -6.49 -28.91 20.13
N SER A 114 -7.11 -28.02 19.37
CA SER A 114 -7.12 -26.56 19.64
C SER A 114 -8.19 -26.12 20.66
N GLY A 115 -9.07 -27.03 21.11
CA GLY A 115 -10.23 -26.74 21.97
C GLY A 115 -10.07 -26.97 23.48
N ALA A 116 -8.90 -27.38 23.95
CA ALA A 116 -8.68 -27.58 25.39
C ALA A 116 -8.12 -26.27 26.02
N VAL A 117 -9.00 -25.33 26.30
CA VAL A 117 -8.63 -24.15 27.13
C VAL A 117 -8.29 -24.66 28.53
N GLY A 118 -6.99 -24.73 28.89
CA GLY A 118 -6.57 -24.97 30.26
C GLY A 118 -5.25 -25.72 30.51
N ASP A 119 -4.82 -26.58 29.59
CA ASP A 119 -3.58 -27.38 29.76
C ASP A 119 -2.58 -27.18 28.59
N GLY A 120 -2.87 -26.27 27.63
CA GLY A 120 -2.03 -26.01 26.45
C GLY A 120 -0.93 -24.98 26.65
N VAL A 121 -0.09 -24.83 25.61
CA VAL A 121 1.01 -23.83 25.56
C VAL A 121 0.43 -22.42 25.53
N PHE A 122 -0.61 -22.19 24.73
CA PHE A 122 -1.22 -20.89 24.53
C PHE A 122 -2.25 -20.54 25.61
N ARG A 123 -2.25 -19.30 26.04
CA ARG A 123 -3.11 -18.80 27.11
C ARG A 123 -3.60 -17.38 26.81
N PRO A 124 -4.80 -16.97 27.27
CA PRO A 124 -5.28 -15.59 27.08
C PRO A 124 -4.42 -14.58 27.84
N TYR A 125 -4.62 -13.30 27.54
CA TYR A 125 -3.97 -12.23 28.30
C TYR A 125 -4.54 -12.11 29.71
N SER A 126 -5.87 -12.11 29.82
CA SER A 126 -6.59 -11.88 31.06
C SER A 126 -6.95 -13.19 31.77
N GLY A 127 -7.33 -13.09 33.05
CA GLY A 127 -7.85 -14.19 33.82
C GLY A 127 -6.79 -15.04 34.52
N LYS A 128 -7.26 -16.11 35.16
CA LYS A 128 -6.40 -17.02 35.93
C LYS A 128 -5.50 -17.82 34.97
N GLY A 129 -4.20 -17.80 35.20
CA GLY A 129 -3.20 -18.45 34.36
C GLY A 129 -2.82 -17.65 33.10
N GLY A 130 -3.45 -16.49 32.87
CA GLY A 130 -3.17 -15.63 31.72
C GLY A 130 -1.85 -14.89 31.81
N LEU A 131 -1.45 -14.27 30.69
CA LEU A 131 -0.17 -13.56 30.55
C LEU A 131 -0.03 -12.41 31.56
N GLN A 132 -1.11 -11.67 31.85
CA GLN A 132 -1.12 -10.62 32.85
C GLN A 132 -0.77 -11.12 34.26
N GLU A 133 -1.40 -12.21 34.69
CA GLU A 133 -1.11 -12.83 35.99
C GLU A 133 0.34 -13.34 36.05
N GLU A 134 0.84 -13.90 34.97
CA GLU A 134 2.22 -14.39 34.86
C GLU A 134 3.24 -13.24 34.98
N ILE A 135 3.05 -12.12 34.29
CA ILE A 135 3.90 -10.93 34.45
C ILE A 135 3.97 -10.49 35.91
N LEU A 136 2.82 -10.37 36.56
CA LEU A 136 2.74 -9.91 37.96
C LEU A 136 3.40 -10.88 38.92
N ARG A 137 3.19 -12.18 38.73
CA ARG A 137 3.81 -13.28 39.51
C ARG A 137 5.32 -13.28 39.32
N THR A 138 5.80 -13.20 38.08
CA THR A 138 7.23 -13.15 37.73
C THR A 138 7.91 -11.95 38.41
N ALA A 139 7.27 -10.78 38.37
CA ALA A 139 7.77 -9.58 39.05
C ALA A 139 7.83 -9.73 40.58
N GLY A 140 6.88 -10.48 41.15
CA GLY A 140 6.87 -10.82 42.59
C GLY A 140 7.97 -11.80 42.99
N SER A 141 8.27 -12.75 42.12
CA SER A 141 9.31 -13.81 42.36
C SER A 141 10.72 -13.26 42.16
N HIS A 142 10.95 -12.22 41.38
CA HIS A 142 12.26 -11.65 41.06
C HIS A 142 12.37 -10.16 41.41
N PRO A 143 12.07 -9.72 42.65
CA PRO A 143 11.90 -8.29 42.98
C PRO A 143 13.22 -7.48 42.87
N ALA A 144 14.38 -8.12 42.88
CA ALA A 144 15.68 -7.47 42.69
C ALA A 144 16.01 -7.16 41.24
N LEU A 145 15.43 -7.93 40.31
CA LEU A 145 15.69 -7.86 38.87
C LEU A 145 14.57 -7.25 38.07
N THR A 146 13.36 -7.15 38.64
CA THR A 146 12.17 -6.81 37.86
C THR A 146 11.40 -5.61 38.38
N LYS A 147 10.75 -4.89 37.42
CA LYS A 147 9.79 -3.81 37.69
C LYS A 147 8.67 -3.88 36.64
N VAL A 148 7.41 -3.99 37.08
CA VAL A 148 6.24 -3.90 36.19
C VAL A 148 5.84 -2.43 36.00
N VAL A 149 5.43 -2.10 34.79
CA VAL A 149 4.91 -0.80 34.42
C VAL A 149 3.67 -1.00 33.53
N SER A 150 2.56 -0.32 33.83
CA SER A 150 1.50 -0.13 32.86
C SER A 150 1.90 1.00 31.94
N ILE A 151 1.97 0.74 30.64
CA ILE A 151 2.34 1.75 29.65
C ILE A 151 1.12 2.56 29.19
N GLY A 152 -0.08 2.02 29.37
CA GLY A 152 -1.36 2.62 29.01
C GLY A 152 -2.52 1.65 29.14
N LYS A 153 -3.63 2.03 28.54
CA LYS A 153 -4.88 1.25 28.50
C LYS A 153 -5.24 0.93 27.05
N THR A 154 -5.90 -0.19 26.87
CA THR A 154 -6.54 -0.56 25.59
C THR A 154 -7.87 0.17 25.38
N VAL A 155 -8.49 0.01 24.23
CA VAL A 155 -9.85 0.52 23.92
C VAL A 155 -10.85 0.08 24.98
N GLN A 156 -10.79 -1.17 25.45
CA GLN A 156 -11.69 -1.70 26.48
C GLN A 156 -11.18 -1.42 27.92
N GLY A 157 -10.09 -0.67 28.08
CA GLY A 157 -9.60 -0.22 29.38
C GLY A 157 -8.68 -1.20 30.12
N LYS A 158 -8.23 -2.28 29.50
CA LYS A 158 -7.24 -3.20 30.08
C LYS A 158 -5.87 -2.54 30.18
N ASP A 159 -5.07 -2.92 31.17
CA ASP A 159 -3.69 -2.46 31.30
C ASP A 159 -2.78 -3.17 30.28
N ILE A 160 -1.99 -2.39 29.56
CA ILE A 160 -0.91 -2.90 28.71
C ILE A 160 0.35 -2.93 29.61
N LEU A 161 0.78 -4.14 30.00
CA LEU A 161 1.87 -4.29 30.97
C LEU A 161 3.20 -4.56 30.28
N ALA A 162 4.24 -3.84 30.71
CA ALA A 162 5.63 -4.10 30.36
C ALA A 162 6.42 -4.49 31.62
N LEU A 163 7.30 -5.50 31.50
CA LEU A 163 8.21 -5.95 32.55
C LEU A 163 9.63 -5.51 32.20
N LYS A 164 10.21 -4.63 33.02
CA LYS A 164 11.65 -4.34 33.02
C LYS A 164 12.39 -5.45 33.70
N VAL A 165 13.40 -6.01 33.05
CA VAL A 165 14.39 -6.95 33.61
C VAL A 165 15.77 -6.31 33.55
N SER A 166 16.34 -6.02 34.71
CA SER A 166 17.66 -5.42 34.85
C SER A 166 18.14 -5.54 36.31
N LYS A 167 19.43 -5.56 36.55
CA LYS A 167 19.97 -5.48 37.93
C LYS A 167 19.51 -4.21 38.65
N ASN A 168 18.91 -4.39 39.81
CA ASN A 168 18.34 -3.30 40.61
C ASN A 168 17.20 -2.53 39.91
N ALA A 169 16.37 -3.22 39.12
CA ALA A 169 15.32 -2.62 38.27
C ALA A 169 14.42 -1.59 38.93
N ARG A 170 14.10 -1.78 40.23
CA ARG A 170 13.26 -0.84 41.01
C ARG A 170 14.01 0.36 41.57
N LYS A 171 15.34 0.32 41.57
CA LYS A 171 16.21 1.37 42.14
C LYS A 171 16.82 2.25 41.07
N THR A 172 16.94 1.80 39.86
CA THR A 172 17.42 2.54 38.70
C THR A 172 16.24 3.22 38.03
N ALA A 173 16.39 4.47 37.61
CA ALA A 173 15.38 5.14 36.80
C ALA A 173 15.23 4.40 35.47
N ASP A 174 14.05 4.52 34.84
CA ASP A 174 13.79 3.88 33.55
C ASP A 174 14.54 4.63 32.46
N GLY A 175 15.29 3.91 31.63
CA GLY A 175 16.15 4.46 30.60
C GLY A 175 17.52 4.96 31.08
N ASP A 176 17.93 4.65 32.30
CA ASP A 176 19.28 5.01 32.81
C ASP A 176 20.40 4.16 32.21
N LYS A 177 20.07 2.95 31.78
CA LYS A 177 21.00 2.06 31.06
C LYS A 177 20.58 1.95 29.60
N PRO A 178 21.48 1.49 28.70
CA PRO A 178 21.08 1.06 27.38
C PRO A 178 19.89 0.10 27.43
N SER A 179 18.93 0.27 26.59
CA SER A 179 17.63 -0.40 26.75
C SER A 179 17.12 -1.01 25.45
N VAL A 180 16.47 -2.16 25.57
CA VAL A 180 15.86 -2.89 24.44
C VAL A 180 14.42 -3.23 24.78
N LEU A 181 13.53 -3.07 23.82
CA LEU A 181 12.14 -3.50 23.91
C LEU A 181 11.94 -4.80 23.10
N TYR A 182 11.43 -5.82 23.78
CA TYR A 182 10.88 -7.03 23.13
C TYR A 182 9.37 -6.97 23.28
N MET A 183 8.66 -6.83 22.17
CA MET A 183 7.21 -6.75 22.15
C MET A 183 6.63 -7.76 21.17
N SER A 184 5.35 -8.05 21.33
CA SER A 184 4.64 -9.02 20.53
C SER A 184 3.14 -8.75 20.50
N ASN A 185 2.45 -9.49 19.63
CA ASN A 185 1.00 -9.56 19.57
C ASN A 185 0.33 -8.19 19.35
N GLN A 186 0.82 -7.44 18.36
CA GLN A 186 0.05 -6.32 17.80
C GLN A 186 -1.18 -6.88 17.06
N HIS A 187 -1.00 -7.98 16.34
CA HIS A 187 -2.09 -8.70 15.69
C HIS A 187 -2.54 -9.87 16.57
N ALA A 188 -3.83 -9.90 16.84
CA ALA A 188 -4.40 -10.78 17.85
C ALA A 188 -4.29 -12.28 17.53
N ARG A 189 -4.33 -12.66 16.23
CA ARG A 189 -4.27 -14.06 15.76
C ARG A 189 -2.89 -14.71 15.88
N GLU A 190 -1.86 -13.94 16.11
CA GLU A 190 -0.45 -14.38 16.10
C GLU A 190 -0.01 -14.97 17.45
N TRP A 191 -0.60 -16.08 17.83
CA TRP A 191 -0.45 -16.67 19.17
C TRP A 191 0.97 -17.11 19.56
N ILE A 192 1.82 -17.41 18.56
CA ILE A 192 3.21 -17.81 18.82
C ILE A 192 4.06 -16.64 19.34
N THR A 193 3.72 -15.40 18.99
CA THR A 193 4.54 -14.23 19.30
C THR A 193 4.58 -13.89 20.80
N PRO A 194 3.49 -13.93 21.58
CA PRO A 194 3.55 -13.82 23.03
C PRO A 194 4.41 -14.90 23.68
N GLU A 195 4.36 -16.14 23.17
CA GLU A 195 5.18 -17.23 23.68
C GLU A 195 6.67 -16.99 23.46
N MET A 196 7.06 -16.41 22.33
CA MET A 196 8.45 -16.01 22.08
C MET A 196 8.93 -15.01 23.14
N THR A 197 8.19 -13.91 23.31
CA THR A 197 8.55 -12.84 24.26
C THR A 197 8.51 -13.33 25.71
N ARG A 198 7.54 -14.17 26.07
CA ARG A 198 7.40 -14.78 27.38
C ARG A 198 8.58 -15.69 27.71
N ARG A 199 8.94 -16.58 26.79
CA ARG A 199 10.07 -17.51 26.96
C ARG A 199 11.39 -16.78 27.05
N LEU A 200 11.58 -15.70 26.27
CA LEU A 200 12.79 -14.89 26.34
C LEU A 200 12.91 -14.19 27.71
N MET A 201 11.79 -13.68 28.26
CA MET A 201 11.73 -13.12 29.61
C MET A 201 12.19 -14.13 30.66
N HIS A 202 11.64 -15.34 30.64
CA HIS A 202 12.04 -16.40 31.58
C HIS A 202 13.47 -16.85 31.33
N HIS A 203 13.89 -17.00 30.08
CA HIS A 203 15.26 -17.38 29.74
C HIS A 203 16.30 -16.43 30.35
N THR A 204 16.04 -15.12 30.32
CA THR A 204 16.93 -14.12 30.92
C THR A 204 16.95 -14.19 32.46
N LEU A 205 15.80 -14.40 33.09
CA LEU A 205 15.68 -14.49 34.54
C LEU A 205 16.25 -15.79 35.10
N ASP A 206 15.94 -16.92 34.47
CA ASP A 206 16.35 -18.25 34.94
C ASP A 206 17.84 -18.51 34.78
N ASN A 207 18.49 -17.86 33.80
CA ASN A 207 19.93 -17.98 33.55
C ASN A 207 20.75 -16.85 34.18
N TYR A 208 20.14 -15.85 34.79
CA TYR A 208 20.88 -14.84 35.55
C TYR A 208 21.65 -15.44 36.71
N GLY A 209 22.94 -15.14 36.81
CA GLY A 209 23.85 -15.72 37.81
C GLY A 209 24.34 -17.13 37.45
N LYS A 210 23.84 -17.75 36.37
CA LYS A 210 24.24 -19.08 35.90
C LYS A 210 24.99 -19.00 34.57
N ASP A 211 24.46 -18.25 33.64
CA ASP A 211 25.10 -17.95 32.36
C ASP A 211 25.78 -16.57 32.44
N ARG A 212 27.07 -16.53 32.07
CA ARG A 212 27.87 -15.29 32.15
C ARG A 212 27.36 -14.24 31.18
N ARG A 213 27.03 -14.63 29.94
CA ARG A 213 26.55 -13.75 28.89
C ARG A 213 25.25 -13.06 29.31
N ILE A 214 24.28 -13.83 29.78
CA ILE A 214 22.98 -13.32 30.26
C ILE A 214 23.17 -12.46 31.52
N THR A 215 24.05 -12.84 32.43
CA THR A 215 24.31 -12.07 33.64
C THR A 215 24.90 -10.70 33.31
N GLU A 216 25.90 -10.63 32.43
CA GLU A 216 26.50 -9.38 31.97
C GLU A 216 25.47 -8.51 31.24
N LEU A 217 24.60 -9.10 30.40
CA LEU A 217 23.54 -8.42 29.70
C LEU A 217 22.53 -7.77 30.68
N VAL A 218 21.98 -8.52 31.62
CA VAL A 218 21.02 -8.03 32.63
C VAL A 218 21.67 -7.03 33.59
N ASP A 219 22.96 -7.16 33.89
CA ASP A 219 23.70 -6.21 34.75
C ASP A 219 23.89 -4.86 34.06
N SER A 220 24.11 -4.83 32.75
CA SER A 220 24.48 -3.62 31.98
C SER A 220 23.35 -2.97 31.22
N THR A 221 22.22 -3.67 31.00
CA THR A 221 21.15 -3.26 30.09
C THR A 221 19.79 -3.30 30.79
N GLU A 222 18.83 -2.57 30.28
CA GLU A 222 17.40 -2.69 30.60
C GLU A 222 16.69 -3.47 29.50
N LEU A 223 16.28 -4.69 29.79
CA LEU A 223 15.47 -5.50 28.90
C LEU A 223 14.00 -5.32 29.27
N TRP A 224 13.20 -4.89 28.34
CA TRP A 224 11.78 -4.63 28.55
C TRP A 224 10.95 -5.64 27.74
N PHE A 225 10.04 -6.33 28.40
CA PHE A 225 9.20 -7.37 27.83
C PHE A 225 7.73 -6.92 27.86
N LEU A 226 7.10 -6.85 26.69
CA LEU A 226 5.70 -6.50 26.51
C LEU A 226 5.03 -7.67 25.77
N LEU A 227 4.34 -8.55 26.51
CA LEU A 227 3.85 -9.83 26.00
C LEU A 227 2.64 -9.70 25.07
N SER A 228 1.87 -8.59 25.14
CA SER A 228 0.81 -8.29 24.18
C SER A 228 0.64 -6.80 24.08
N ALA A 229 0.76 -6.28 22.85
CA ALA A 229 0.42 -4.91 22.52
C ALA A 229 -1.08 -4.71 22.26
N ASN A 230 -1.84 -5.81 22.08
CA ASN A 230 -3.27 -5.85 21.79
C ASN A 230 -4.02 -6.81 22.74
N PRO A 231 -4.05 -6.53 24.05
CA PRO A 231 -4.71 -7.40 25.02
C PRO A 231 -6.20 -7.69 24.75
N ASP A 232 -6.93 -6.73 24.16
CA ASP A 232 -8.36 -6.89 23.88
C ASP A 232 -8.59 -7.86 22.72
N GLY A 233 -7.94 -7.63 21.58
CA GLY A 233 -8.03 -8.51 20.43
C GLY A 233 -7.52 -9.91 20.76
N TYR A 234 -6.43 -10.03 21.53
CA TYR A 234 -5.88 -11.32 21.92
C TYR A 234 -6.84 -12.14 22.79
N ASP A 235 -7.45 -11.53 23.81
CA ASP A 235 -8.48 -12.21 24.62
C ASP A 235 -9.69 -12.60 23.75
N TYR A 236 -10.06 -11.78 22.78
CA TYR A 236 -11.17 -12.07 21.85
C TYR A 236 -10.88 -13.30 20.99
N THR A 237 -9.63 -13.55 20.57
CA THR A 237 -9.27 -14.76 19.83
C THR A 237 -9.34 -16.04 20.67
N HIS A 238 -9.35 -15.93 22.00
CA HIS A 238 -9.50 -17.04 22.96
C HIS A 238 -10.93 -17.22 23.46
N ALA A 239 -11.82 -16.25 23.27
CA ALA A 239 -13.20 -16.31 23.76
C ALA A 239 -14.03 -17.33 22.98
N PRO A 240 -14.98 -18.04 23.65
CA PRO A 240 -15.83 -19.03 22.97
C PRO A 240 -16.71 -18.47 21.86
N ASP A 241 -17.08 -17.18 21.99
CA ASP A 241 -17.84 -16.38 21.02
C ASP A 241 -16.92 -15.44 20.21
N GLY A 242 -15.60 -15.54 20.39
CA GLY A 242 -14.60 -14.79 19.69
C GLY A 242 -14.24 -15.41 18.33
N ARG A 243 -13.42 -14.68 17.57
CA ARG A 243 -12.92 -15.10 16.26
C ARG A 243 -11.42 -15.42 16.36
N ARG A 244 -11.05 -16.69 16.23
CA ARG A 244 -9.64 -17.15 16.35
C ARG A 244 -8.67 -16.44 15.40
N LEU A 245 -9.13 -16.09 14.22
CA LEU A 245 -8.31 -15.43 13.18
C LEU A 245 -8.44 -13.91 13.18
N TRP A 246 -8.98 -13.31 14.25
CA TRP A 246 -9.08 -11.86 14.40
C TRP A 246 -7.69 -11.20 14.50
N ARG A 247 -7.43 -10.18 13.67
CA ARG A 247 -6.14 -9.46 13.60
C ARG A 247 -6.13 -8.17 14.40
N LYS A 248 -7.15 -7.32 14.22
CA LYS A 248 -7.23 -5.93 14.67
C LYS A 248 -7.42 -5.78 16.19
N ASN A 249 -7.42 -4.55 16.72
CA ASN A 249 -7.92 -4.29 18.07
C ASN A 249 -9.46 -4.41 18.12
N LEU A 250 -10.10 -4.02 19.21
CA LEU A 250 -11.56 -4.09 19.37
C LEU A 250 -12.20 -2.70 19.44
N ARG A 251 -11.79 -1.77 18.58
CA ARG A 251 -12.49 -0.52 18.39
C ARG A 251 -13.84 -0.78 17.74
N ASP A 252 -14.91 -0.28 18.33
CA ASP A 252 -16.25 -0.23 17.74
C ASP A 252 -16.28 0.97 16.77
N ASN A 253 -16.20 0.71 15.47
CA ASN A 253 -16.07 1.74 14.44
C ASN A 253 -17.40 2.40 14.08
N ASP A 254 -18.53 1.67 14.20
CA ASP A 254 -19.88 2.14 13.87
C ASP A 254 -20.75 2.45 15.10
N ALA A 255 -20.24 2.19 16.31
CA ALA A 255 -20.89 2.42 17.61
C ALA A 255 -22.17 1.59 17.82
N ASP A 256 -22.24 0.39 17.25
CA ASP A 256 -23.40 -0.51 17.39
C ASP A 256 -23.29 -1.45 18.61
N GLY A 257 -22.11 -1.50 19.26
CA GLY A 257 -21.85 -2.32 20.45
C GLY A 257 -21.63 -3.80 20.15
N LYS A 258 -21.44 -4.19 18.90
CA LYS A 258 -21.08 -5.54 18.46
C LYS A 258 -19.66 -5.51 17.88
N THR A 259 -19.08 -6.68 17.70
CA THR A 259 -17.81 -6.84 17.00
C THR A 259 -18.03 -7.56 15.68
N THR A 260 -17.89 -6.84 14.57
CA THR A 260 -18.05 -7.32 13.20
C THR A 260 -16.72 -7.22 12.43
N SER A 261 -16.65 -7.66 11.18
CA SER A 261 -15.46 -7.46 10.32
C SER A 261 -15.17 -5.98 10.06
N ALA A 262 -16.21 -5.12 10.12
CA ALA A 262 -16.06 -3.67 9.96
C ALA A 262 -15.45 -2.95 11.18
N ASP A 263 -15.23 -3.68 12.29
CA ASP A 263 -14.66 -3.13 13.51
C ASP A 263 -13.17 -3.39 13.64
N GLY A 264 -12.58 -2.70 14.63
CA GLY A 264 -11.16 -2.75 14.91
C GLY A 264 -10.32 -1.90 13.97
N VAL A 265 -9.08 -1.66 14.41
CA VAL A 265 -8.03 -0.97 13.67
C VAL A 265 -6.78 -1.83 13.71
N ASP A 266 -6.08 -1.93 12.59
CA ASP A 266 -4.76 -2.53 12.55
C ASP A 266 -3.75 -1.62 13.28
N LEU A 267 -3.28 -2.08 14.45
CA LEU A 267 -2.35 -1.32 15.28
C LEU A 267 -0.99 -1.10 14.58
N ASN A 268 -0.65 -1.96 13.61
CA ASN A 268 0.58 -1.82 12.81
C ASN A 268 0.37 -1.03 11.51
N ARG A 269 -0.72 -0.27 11.42
CA ARG A 269 -1.01 0.71 10.35
C ARG A 269 -1.43 2.07 10.93
N ASN A 270 -1.42 2.21 12.27
CA ASN A 270 -1.98 3.38 12.95
C ASN A 270 -0.94 4.36 13.53
N PHE A 271 0.37 4.10 13.38
CA PHE A 271 1.41 5.04 13.81
C PHE A 271 1.48 6.28 12.91
N ALA A 272 2.06 7.37 13.41
CA ALA A 272 2.00 8.66 12.73
C ALA A 272 2.96 8.80 11.54
N TYR A 273 4.07 8.04 11.52
CA TYR A 273 5.04 8.14 10.44
C TYR A 273 4.46 7.58 9.13
N LYS A 274 4.43 8.40 8.10
CA LYS A 274 3.87 8.07 6.78
C LYS A 274 2.43 7.50 6.80
N TRP A 275 1.66 7.76 7.85
CA TRP A 275 0.27 7.31 7.94
C TRP A 275 -0.55 7.81 6.74
N ALA A 276 -1.31 6.92 6.12
CA ALA A 276 -2.11 7.19 4.92
C ALA A 276 -1.28 7.72 3.73
N TYR A 277 0.00 7.35 3.65
CA TYR A 277 0.88 7.73 2.55
C TYR A 277 0.32 7.28 1.20
N ASP A 278 -0.25 6.07 1.16
CA ASP A 278 -1.02 5.53 0.03
C ASP A 278 -2.19 4.67 0.54
N ASN A 279 -2.93 4.06 -0.38
CA ASN A 279 -3.99 3.10 -0.08
C ASN A 279 -3.59 1.64 -0.37
N GLU A 280 -2.32 1.40 -0.66
CA GLU A 280 -1.75 0.07 -0.93
C GLU A 280 -1.07 -0.49 0.32
N GLY A 281 -0.28 0.32 1.02
CA GLY A 281 0.40 -0.05 2.25
C GLY A 281 -0.48 -0.05 3.50
N SER A 282 -1.69 0.50 3.42
CA SER A 282 -2.74 0.46 4.43
C SER A 282 -4.10 0.81 3.83
N SER A 283 -5.17 0.27 4.39
CA SER A 283 -6.54 0.48 3.88
C SER A 283 -7.27 1.62 4.59
N PRO A 284 -8.04 2.46 3.87
CA PRO A 284 -9.02 3.35 4.47
C PRO A 284 -10.35 2.64 4.80
N ASN A 285 -10.58 1.42 4.32
CA ASN A 285 -11.79 0.65 4.55
C ASN A 285 -11.74 -0.06 5.89
N SER A 286 -12.74 0.16 6.75
CA SER A 286 -12.81 -0.45 8.08
C SER A 286 -12.98 -1.97 8.08
N ALA A 287 -13.53 -2.54 7.02
CA ALA A 287 -13.68 -3.99 6.85
C ALA A 287 -12.35 -4.69 6.50
N SER A 288 -11.33 -3.94 6.04
CA SER A 288 -10.02 -4.50 5.76
C SER A 288 -9.26 -4.89 7.03
N ASP A 289 -8.51 -5.98 6.98
CA ASP A 289 -7.58 -6.38 8.04
C ASP A 289 -6.45 -5.36 8.25
N THR A 290 -6.09 -4.59 7.20
CA THR A 290 -5.08 -3.54 7.24
C THR A 290 -5.66 -2.13 7.45
N TYR A 291 -6.87 -2.01 8.02
CA TYR A 291 -7.52 -0.72 8.28
C TYR A 291 -6.69 0.16 9.22
N ARG A 292 -6.27 1.32 8.71
CA ARG A 292 -5.34 2.25 9.40
C ARG A 292 -5.98 3.14 10.46
N GLY A 293 -7.30 3.00 10.71
CA GLY A 293 -8.04 3.88 11.61
C GLY A 293 -8.42 5.24 10.99
N PRO A 294 -9.27 6.03 11.68
CA PRO A 294 -9.80 7.29 11.17
C PRO A 294 -8.76 8.42 11.13
N LYS A 295 -7.65 8.28 11.83
CA LYS A 295 -6.51 9.23 11.84
C LYS A 295 -5.27 8.55 12.43
N ALA A 296 -4.11 9.12 12.16
CA ALA A 296 -2.87 8.69 12.79
C ALA A 296 -2.99 8.67 14.32
N GLN A 297 -2.49 7.61 14.94
CA GLN A 297 -2.54 7.41 16.40
C GLN A 297 -3.96 7.60 16.99
N SER A 298 -4.97 7.10 16.27
CA SER A 298 -6.34 7.10 16.80
C SER A 298 -6.52 6.12 17.96
N GLU A 299 -5.68 5.09 18.03
CA GLU A 299 -5.84 4.00 18.98
C GLU A 299 -5.04 4.24 20.26
N PRO A 300 -5.66 3.99 21.43
CA PRO A 300 -4.97 4.19 22.70
C PRO A 300 -3.76 3.29 22.89
N GLU A 301 -3.75 2.08 22.31
CA GLU A 301 -2.65 1.14 22.29
C GLU A 301 -1.44 1.73 21.56
N THR A 302 -1.65 2.27 20.36
CA THR A 302 -0.60 2.91 19.54
C THR A 302 -0.02 4.13 20.26
N VAL A 303 -0.89 4.98 20.84
CA VAL A 303 -0.46 6.15 21.64
C VAL A 303 0.33 5.72 22.88
N ALA A 304 -0.06 4.64 23.54
CA ALA A 304 0.63 4.12 24.71
C ALA A 304 2.04 3.63 24.36
N LEU A 305 2.18 2.90 23.26
CA LEU A 305 3.49 2.44 22.76
C LEU A 305 4.41 3.58 22.37
N ASP A 306 3.93 4.56 21.59
CA ASP A 306 4.72 5.72 21.19
C ASP A 306 5.22 6.52 22.40
N ARG A 307 4.35 6.78 23.38
CA ARG A 307 4.73 7.46 24.62
C ARG A 307 5.74 6.66 25.44
N PHE A 308 5.59 5.35 25.47
CA PHE A 308 6.50 4.46 26.18
C PHE A 308 7.89 4.46 25.53
N GLN A 309 7.95 4.34 24.21
CA GLN A 309 9.19 4.41 23.44
C GLN A 309 9.92 5.75 23.66
N LYS A 310 9.22 6.87 23.56
CA LYS A 310 9.75 8.22 23.80
C LYS A 310 10.24 8.42 25.25
N ARG A 311 9.54 7.84 26.21
CA ARG A 311 9.89 7.96 27.64
C ARG A 311 11.17 7.21 28.00
N ILE A 312 11.32 6.00 27.50
CA ILE A 312 12.49 5.15 27.79
C ILE A 312 13.68 5.53 26.89
N GLY A 313 13.45 5.77 25.60
CA GLY A 313 14.49 6.04 24.62
C GLY A 313 15.34 4.81 24.36
N PHE A 314 14.70 3.73 23.91
CA PHE A 314 15.35 2.48 23.55
C PHE A 314 16.40 2.70 22.45
N GLU A 315 17.47 1.93 22.48
CA GLU A 315 18.40 1.83 21.36
C GLU A 315 17.88 0.89 20.28
N TYR A 316 17.25 -0.21 20.70
CA TYR A 316 16.70 -1.24 19.82
C TYR A 316 15.33 -1.71 20.28
N ALA A 317 14.55 -2.24 19.34
CA ALA A 317 13.33 -2.98 19.64
C ALA A 317 13.18 -4.18 18.70
N ILE A 318 12.53 -5.24 19.18
CA ILE A 318 12.05 -6.35 18.38
C ILE A 318 10.54 -6.42 18.58
N ASN A 319 9.80 -6.37 17.50
CA ASN A 319 8.37 -6.55 17.44
C ASN A 319 8.07 -7.89 16.76
N TYR A 320 7.76 -8.92 17.55
CA TYR A 320 7.49 -10.24 17.01
C TYR A 320 6.11 -10.31 16.38
N HIS A 321 6.09 -10.68 15.12
CA HIS A 321 4.94 -10.98 14.29
C HIS A 321 4.98 -12.42 13.78
N SER A 322 3.97 -12.85 13.09
CA SER A 322 3.89 -14.10 12.32
C SER A 322 2.84 -13.96 11.20
N ALA A 323 2.86 -14.72 10.09
CA ALA A 323 3.67 -15.93 9.95
C ALA A 323 4.21 -16.01 8.52
N ALA A 324 5.50 -15.76 8.34
CA ALA A 324 6.11 -15.76 7.00
C ALA A 324 7.60 -16.15 6.97
N GLU A 325 8.23 -16.42 8.13
CA GLU A 325 9.67 -16.76 8.24
C GLU A 325 10.58 -15.68 7.65
N LEU A 326 10.24 -14.41 7.91
CA LEU A 326 11.00 -13.24 7.47
C LEU A 326 11.67 -12.56 8.66
N LEU A 327 12.75 -11.83 8.41
CA LEU A 327 13.38 -10.96 9.38
C LEU A 327 13.43 -9.55 8.79
N LEU A 328 12.35 -8.79 9.06
CA LEU A 328 12.10 -7.50 8.45
C LEU A 328 12.71 -6.33 9.23
N TYR A 329 13.06 -5.27 8.51
CA TYR A 329 13.50 -3.99 9.06
C TYR A 329 13.12 -2.86 8.09
N GLY A 330 13.02 -1.60 8.59
CA GLY A 330 12.63 -0.44 7.76
C GLY A 330 13.62 -0.15 6.62
N VAL A 331 13.18 0.52 5.57
CA VAL A 331 11.96 1.33 5.42
C VAL A 331 10.83 0.50 4.83
N GLY A 332 9.61 0.67 5.35
CA GLY A 332 8.43 -0.04 4.81
C GLY A 332 7.69 0.74 3.72
N TRP A 333 7.74 2.07 3.72
CA TRP A 333 6.90 2.91 2.88
C TRP A 333 7.48 3.23 1.49
N GLN A 334 8.77 2.99 1.27
CA GLN A 334 9.48 3.33 0.03
C GLN A 334 10.30 2.15 -0.47
N VAL A 335 10.12 1.82 -1.74
CA VAL A 335 10.74 0.66 -2.38
C VAL A 335 12.24 0.88 -2.63
N ALA A 336 13.04 -0.17 -2.41
CA ALA A 336 14.46 -0.25 -2.74
C ALA A 336 15.28 0.99 -2.33
N THR A 337 15.00 1.51 -1.14
CA THR A 337 15.70 2.66 -0.58
C THR A 337 16.61 2.20 0.56
N PRO A 338 17.90 2.02 0.30
CA PRO A 338 18.86 1.78 1.38
C PRO A 338 18.98 3.03 2.25
N THR A 339 18.88 2.85 3.56
CA THR A 339 19.05 3.94 4.52
C THR A 339 20.47 3.94 5.09
N PRO A 340 20.93 5.03 5.71
CA PRO A 340 22.25 5.04 6.33
C PRO A 340 22.45 3.96 7.39
N ASP A 341 21.39 3.58 8.15
CA ASP A 341 21.48 2.54 9.18
C ASP A 341 21.35 1.11 8.64
N ASP A 342 21.07 0.92 7.35
CA ASP A 342 20.87 -0.38 6.71
C ASP A 342 22.00 -1.38 7.00
N ILE A 343 23.24 -0.89 7.09
CA ILE A 343 24.39 -1.70 7.41
C ILE A 343 24.34 -2.29 8.83
N ALA A 344 23.74 -1.57 9.78
CA ALA A 344 23.57 -2.09 11.15
C ALA A 344 22.44 -3.12 11.19
N TYR A 345 21.35 -2.89 10.45
CA TYR A 345 20.29 -3.87 10.28
C TYR A 345 20.82 -5.16 9.67
N LYS A 346 21.51 -5.11 8.54
CA LYS A 346 22.11 -6.27 7.86
C LYS A 346 23.15 -7.01 8.74
N THR A 347 23.90 -6.29 9.56
CA THR A 347 24.83 -6.90 10.51
C THR A 347 24.12 -7.77 11.53
N LEU A 348 22.95 -7.36 11.99
CA LEU A 348 22.16 -8.08 12.99
C LEU A 348 21.29 -9.18 12.39
N THR A 349 20.64 -8.91 11.27
CA THR A 349 19.73 -9.86 10.62
C THR A 349 20.44 -10.93 9.82
N GLY A 350 21.68 -10.69 9.40
CA GLY A 350 22.43 -11.60 8.55
C GLY A 350 22.17 -11.39 7.06
N THR A 351 22.41 -12.44 6.30
CA THR A 351 22.16 -12.49 4.85
C THR A 351 21.22 -13.66 4.53
N PRO A 352 20.57 -13.70 3.35
CA PRO A 352 19.75 -14.84 2.95
C PRO A 352 20.46 -16.20 3.01
N GLN A 353 21.80 -16.23 2.83
CA GLN A 353 22.60 -17.46 2.92
C GLN A 353 23.07 -17.77 4.33
N ASN A 354 23.05 -16.79 5.23
CA ASN A 354 23.46 -16.93 6.64
C ASN A 354 22.60 -16.02 7.53
N PRO A 355 21.30 -16.31 7.67
CA PRO A 355 20.38 -15.48 8.44
C PRO A 355 20.61 -15.62 9.94
N ALA A 356 20.33 -14.57 10.70
CA ALA A 356 20.47 -14.56 12.17
C ALA A 356 19.46 -15.48 12.87
N VAL A 357 18.33 -15.74 12.23
CA VAL A 357 17.35 -16.76 12.64
C VAL A 357 17.33 -17.84 11.56
N PRO A 358 17.74 -19.08 11.87
CA PRO A 358 17.79 -20.15 10.87
C PRO A 358 16.43 -20.39 10.21
N GLY A 359 16.40 -20.42 8.89
CA GLY A 359 15.20 -20.62 8.08
C GLY A 359 14.45 -19.32 7.72
N TYR A 360 14.79 -18.17 8.34
CA TYR A 360 14.17 -16.89 8.02
C TYR A 360 14.94 -16.15 6.91
N TYR A 361 14.22 -15.33 6.16
CA TYR A 361 14.80 -14.51 5.09
C TYR A 361 14.91 -13.05 5.55
N PRO A 362 16.14 -12.49 5.70
CA PRO A 362 16.35 -11.09 6.05
C PRO A 362 16.06 -10.19 4.85
N GLN A 363 15.21 -9.17 5.03
CA GLN A 363 14.91 -8.20 3.99
C GLN A 363 14.36 -6.88 4.53
N VAL A 364 14.40 -5.84 3.71
CA VAL A 364 13.70 -4.58 3.97
C VAL A 364 12.19 -4.81 3.87
N SER A 365 11.39 -4.20 4.74
CA SER A 365 9.93 -4.37 4.79
C SER A 365 9.24 -4.05 3.46
N SER A 366 9.73 -3.06 2.72
CA SER A 366 9.19 -2.66 1.42
C SER A 366 9.61 -3.52 0.22
N GLU A 367 10.35 -4.62 0.44
CA GLU A 367 10.96 -5.36 -0.69
C GLU A 367 9.95 -6.04 -1.61
N LEU A 368 8.76 -6.30 -1.14
CA LEU A 368 7.66 -6.79 -1.99
C LEU A 368 6.58 -5.75 -2.21
N TYR A 369 6.17 -5.07 -1.15
CA TYR A 369 5.11 -4.07 -1.14
C TYR A 369 5.41 -3.01 -0.10
N THR A 370 4.97 -1.79 -0.35
CA THR A 370 5.03 -0.73 0.64
C THR A 370 4.02 -0.96 1.76
N THR A 371 4.41 -0.57 2.98
CA THR A 371 3.54 -0.45 4.15
C THR A 371 3.64 0.96 4.70
N ASN A 372 2.60 1.44 5.38
CA ASN A 372 2.62 2.79 5.94
C ASN A 372 1.88 2.87 7.28
N GLY A 373 2.35 3.76 8.15
CA GLY A 373 1.84 3.87 9.52
C GLY A 373 2.24 2.72 10.44
N GLU A 374 3.30 2.01 10.13
CA GLU A 374 3.82 0.85 10.85
C GLU A 374 4.69 1.22 12.06
N ALA A 375 4.89 0.25 12.96
CA ALA A 375 5.60 0.44 14.22
C ALA A 375 7.10 0.65 14.05
N ASP A 376 7.75 -0.13 13.17
CA ASP A 376 9.19 -0.11 12.95
C ASP A 376 9.65 1.19 12.27
N GLY A 377 8.99 1.61 11.20
CA GLY A 377 9.27 2.90 10.56
C GLY A 377 9.03 4.09 11.50
N HIS A 378 7.98 4.05 12.32
CA HIS A 378 7.75 5.10 13.33
C HIS A 378 8.80 5.08 14.46
N ALA A 379 9.17 3.89 14.93
CA ALA A 379 10.18 3.75 15.98
C ALA A 379 11.53 4.29 15.53
N SER A 380 11.97 3.94 14.32
CA SER A 380 13.28 4.35 13.80
C SER A 380 13.34 5.83 13.42
N ASN A 381 12.34 6.33 12.71
CA ASN A 381 12.37 7.69 12.15
C ASN A 381 11.86 8.78 13.10
N VAL A 382 10.95 8.44 14.00
CA VAL A 382 10.38 9.43 14.95
C VAL A 382 11.00 9.30 16.34
N ASN A 383 11.28 8.08 16.79
CA ASN A 383 11.74 7.83 18.15
C ASN A 383 13.25 7.50 18.25
N GLY A 384 13.94 7.31 17.12
CA GLY A 384 15.36 6.98 17.04
C GLY A 384 15.70 5.59 17.57
N ILE A 385 14.78 4.64 17.41
CA ILE A 385 14.87 3.27 17.89
C ILE A 385 14.98 2.33 16.71
N MET A 386 16.09 1.64 16.52
CA MET A 386 16.19 0.63 15.47
C MET A 386 15.30 -0.57 15.82
N MET A 387 14.23 -0.77 15.07
CA MET A 387 13.27 -1.85 15.29
C MET A 387 13.36 -2.92 14.20
N PHE A 388 13.21 -4.16 14.63
CA PHE A 388 13.12 -5.35 13.77
C PHE A 388 11.75 -5.96 13.92
N THR A 389 11.24 -6.52 12.83
CA THR A 389 9.97 -7.25 12.78
C THR A 389 10.22 -8.67 12.28
N PRO A 390 10.53 -9.64 13.19
CA PRO A 390 10.53 -11.04 12.81
C PRO A 390 9.10 -11.50 12.53
N GLU A 391 8.81 -11.89 11.30
CA GLU A 391 7.63 -12.66 10.94
C GLU A 391 7.93 -14.13 11.20
N MET A 392 7.44 -14.64 12.34
CA MET A 392 7.79 -15.98 12.81
C MET A 392 7.22 -17.07 11.89
N THR A 393 7.52 -18.30 12.24
CA THR A 393 7.13 -19.53 11.54
C THR A 393 5.60 -19.63 11.32
N THR A 394 5.19 -20.39 10.33
CA THR A 394 3.80 -20.83 10.14
C THR A 394 3.50 -22.07 10.99
N CYS A 395 2.22 -22.45 11.12
CA CYS A 395 1.85 -23.73 11.72
C CYS A 395 2.53 -24.91 11.00
N GLN A 396 2.54 -24.85 9.66
CA GLN A 396 3.11 -25.91 8.83
C GLN A 396 4.59 -26.10 9.11
N THR A 397 5.37 -25.02 9.08
CA THR A 397 6.81 -25.07 9.31
C THR A 397 7.15 -25.42 10.76
N ALA A 398 6.36 -24.88 11.73
CA ALA A 398 6.52 -25.23 13.13
C ALA A 398 6.32 -26.74 13.37
N SER A 399 5.32 -27.34 12.69
CA SER A 399 5.05 -28.78 12.82
C SER A 399 6.15 -29.69 12.25
N GLU A 400 7.03 -29.16 11.42
CA GLU A 400 8.19 -29.88 10.89
C GLU A 400 9.46 -29.67 11.73
N SER A 401 9.44 -28.78 12.73
CA SER A 401 10.63 -28.38 13.50
C SER A 401 11.21 -29.52 14.34
N VAL A 402 10.42 -30.50 14.72
CA VAL A 402 10.86 -31.67 15.49
C VAL A 402 10.43 -32.97 14.78
N PRO A 403 11.39 -33.80 14.34
CA PRO A 403 11.05 -35.09 13.71
C PRO A 403 10.27 -35.99 14.64
N ASP A 404 9.31 -36.78 14.08
CA ASP A 404 8.53 -37.81 14.76
C ASP A 404 7.60 -37.33 15.88
N ASP A 405 7.21 -36.05 15.89
CA ASP A 405 6.18 -35.59 16.81
C ASP A 405 4.76 -35.94 16.36
N ARG A 406 3.76 -35.44 17.13
CA ARG A 406 2.34 -35.74 16.90
C ARG A 406 1.68 -34.83 15.87
N TRP A 407 2.35 -33.74 15.45
CA TRP A 407 1.84 -32.76 14.52
C TRP A 407 2.48 -32.95 13.16
N LYS A 408 1.69 -32.68 12.12
CA LYS A 408 2.13 -32.69 10.73
C LYS A 408 1.55 -31.46 10.02
N PRO A 409 2.16 -31.00 8.93
CA PRO A 409 1.62 -29.87 8.15
C PRO A 409 0.14 -30.02 7.78
N GLU A 410 -0.32 -31.26 7.56
CA GLU A 410 -1.71 -31.56 7.24
C GLU A 410 -2.68 -31.38 8.43
N ASP A 411 -2.17 -31.33 9.66
CA ASP A 411 -2.96 -31.07 10.86
C ASP A 411 -3.21 -29.57 11.07
N CYS A 412 -2.52 -28.67 10.34
CA CYS A 412 -2.67 -27.24 10.41
C CYS A 412 -3.95 -26.75 9.75
N ALA A 413 -4.81 -26.11 10.50
CA ALA A 413 -6.01 -25.47 9.95
C ALA A 413 -5.67 -24.20 9.13
N SER A 414 -4.61 -23.48 9.53
CA SER A 414 -4.02 -22.34 8.82
C SER A 414 -2.60 -22.08 9.33
N GLY A 415 -1.86 -21.19 8.67
CA GLY A 415 -0.56 -20.73 9.13
C GLY A 415 -0.57 -20.17 10.56
N PHE A 416 -1.70 -19.60 11.00
CA PHE A 416 -1.89 -19.05 12.35
C PHE A 416 -2.45 -20.02 13.38
N HIS A 417 -2.81 -21.23 13.02
CA HIS A 417 -3.25 -22.26 13.96
C HIS A 417 -2.08 -23.08 14.51
N PHE A 418 -1.15 -22.39 15.16
CA PHE A 418 0.09 -22.96 15.67
C PHE A 418 -0.14 -24.22 16.51
N PRO A 419 0.80 -25.21 16.45
CA PRO A 419 0.73 -26.42 17.24
C PRO A 419 0.71 -26.11 18.74
N ASP A 420 -0.27 -26.62 19.46
CA ASP A 420 -0.33 -26.56 20.92
C ASP A 420 0.53 -27.67 21.53
N ASP A 421 1.85 -27.60 21.19
CA ASP A 421 2.86 -28.58 21.59
C ASP A 421 4.13 -27.87 22.08
N GLU A 422 4.50 -28.16 23.34
CA GLU A 422 5.62 -27.52 24.03
C GLU A 422 6.94 -27.75 23.31
N SER A 423 7.17 -28.92 22.71
CA SER A 423 8.44 -29.24 22.05
C SER A 423 8.64 -28.46 20.76
N LEU A 424 7.57 -28.27 19.99
CA LEU A 424 7.57 -27.50 18.75
C LEU A 424 7.76 -26.00 19.01
N ILE A 425 7.01 -25.45 19.96
CA ILE A 425 7.14 -24.04 20.34
C ILE A 425 8.50 -23.75 20.98
N GLN A 426 9.05 -24.70 21.75
CA GLN A 426 10.40 -24.57 22.31
C GLN A 426 11.50 -24.64 21.23
N ALA A 427 11.32 -25.45 20.19
CA ALA A 427 12.24 -25.51 19.06
C ALA A 427 12.28 -24.18 18.30
N GLU A 428 11.11 -23.60 18.05
CA GLU A 428 10.99 -22.30 17.39
C GLU A 428 11.57 -21.15 18.24
N PHE A 429 11.32 -21.18 19.55
CA PHE A 429 11.97 -20.24 20.47
C PHE A 429 13.50 -20.35 20.39
N ALA A 430 14.04 -21.56 20.36
CA ALA A 430 15.49 -21.78 20.34
C ALA A 430 16.17 -21.20 19.09
N LYS A 431 15.51 -21.20 17.92
CA LYS A 431 16.01 -20.59 16.70
C LYS A 431 16.18 -19.06 16.86
N ASN A 432 15.26 -18.40 17.56
CA ASN A 432 15.18 -16.94 17.69
C ASN A 432 16.10 -16.38 18.81
N VAL A 433 16.44 -17.14 19.84
CA VAL A 433 17.22 -16.68 21.00
C VAL A 433 18.57 -16.03 20.62
N PRO A 434 19.41 -16.60 19.73
CA PRO A 434 20.70 -16.00 19.40
C PRO A 434 20.57 -14.59 18.83
N PHE A 435 19.59 -14.35 17.97
CA PHE A 435 19.27 -13.04 17.41
C PHE A 435 18.78 -12.07 18.49
N ALA A 436 17.80 -12.46 19.30
CA ALA A 436 17.25 -11.63 20.37
C ALA A 436 18.31 -11.17 21.37
N LEU A 437 19.21 -12.08 21.78
CA LEU A 437 20.31 -11.74 22.69
C LEU A 437 21.35 -10.81 22.03
N SER A 438 21.65 -11.01 20.74
CA SER A 438 22.60 -10.16 20.00
C SER A 438 22.09 -8.72 19.88
N VAL A 439 20.78 -8.53 19.67
CA VAL A 439 20.15 -7.21 19.70
C VAL A 439 20.27 -6.57 21.09
N GLY A 440 20.03 -7.36 22.15
CA GLY A 440 20.20 -6.91 23.54
C GLY A 440 21.63 -6.44 23.86
N GLU A 441 22.62 -7.23 23.46
CA GLU A 441 24.04 -6.90 23.65
C GLU A 441 24.46 -5.67 22.85
N SER A 442 23.85 -5.46 21.70
CA SER A 442 24.15 -4.33 20.82
C SER A 442 23.73 -2.99 21.41
N ALA A 443 22.77 -2.96 22.34
CA ALA A 443 22.28 -1.72 22.93
C ALA A 443 23.38 -0.88 23.61
N ALA A 444 24.43 -1.52 24.14
CA ALA A 444 25.56 -0.82 24.75
C ALA A 444 26.39 -0.03 23.72
N ARG A 445 26.39 -0.46 22.48
CA ARG A 445 27.10 0.17 21.36
C ARG A 445 26.29 0.02 20.06
N PRO A 446 25.20 0.72 19.89
CA PRO A 446 24.28 0.52 18.76
C PRO A 446 24.95 0.77 17.40
N ASP A 447 25.93 1.65 17.36
CA ASP A 447 26.75 1.91 16.17
C ASP A 447 27.76 0.81 15.85
N ARG A 448 27.91 -0.21 16.71
CA ARG A 448 28.79 -1.39 16.55
C ARG A 448 28.05 -2.64 17.01
N PRO A 449 27.02 -3.04 16.26
CA PRO A 449 26.16 -4.15 16.69
C PRO A 449 26.95 -5.48 16.79
N VAL A 450 26.48 -6.32 17.69
CA VAL A 450 27.02 -7.68 17.93
C VAL A 450 26.20 -8.67 17.11
N SER A 451 26.79 -9.22 16.06
CA SER A 451 26.10 -10.17 15.18
C SER A 451 26.14 -11.59 15.73
N SER A 452 24.99 -12.27 15.74
CA SER A 452 24.92 -13.71 16.07
C SER A 452 25.52 -14.62 14.98
N VAL A 453 25.71 -14.09 13.77
CA VAL A 453 26.23 -14.83 12.60
C VAL A 453 27.64 -14.37 12.18
N GLY A 454 28.31 -13.59 13.02
CA GLY A 454 29.71 -13.21 12.83
C GLY A 454 29.98 -12.07 11.85
N LEU A 455 28.94 -11.32 11.46
CA LEU A 455 29.10 -10.12 10.65
C LEU A 455 29.60 -8.93 11.49
N SER A 456 30.12 -7.92 10.83
CA SER A 456 30.51 -6.66 11.47
C SER A 456 30.13 -5.48 10.58
N ALA A 457 29.51 -4.45 11.16
CA ALA A 457 29.20 -3.23 10.44
C ALA A 457 30.52 -2.48 10.10
N PRO A 458 30.82 -2.22 8.83
CA PRO A 458 31.97 -1.41 8.44
C PRO A 458 31.82 0.02 8.98
N ASP A 459 32.93 0.73 9.06
CA ASP A 459 32.95 2.13 9.45
C ASP A 459 32.47 3.05 8.33
N PHE A 460 32.59 2.58 7.07
CA PHE A 460 32.19 3.28 5.84
C PHE A 460 31.54 2.33 4.86
N THR A 461 30.49 2.79 4.18
CA THR A 461 29.89 2.13 3.01
C THR A 461 29.99 3.08 1.83
N LEU A 462 30.62 2.64 0.74
CA LEU A 462 30.88 3.45 -0.44
C LEU A 462 29.66 3.52 -1.35
N ASP A 463 29.54 4.65 -2.07
CA ASP A 463 28.66 4.85 -3.22
C ASP A 463 29.51 5.02 -4.49
N PRO A 464 30.05 3.93 -5.07
CA PRO A 464 31.06 3.99 -6.10
C PRO A 464 30.46 4.16 -7.49
N PHE A 465 31.14 4.94 -8.32
CA PHE A 465 30.87 5.05 -9.74
C PHE A 465 32.17 4.88 -10.57
N THR A 466 32.02 4.55 -11.85
CA THR A 466 33.16 4.29 -12.74
C THR A 466 33.52 5.46 -13.65
N THR A 467 32.57 6.37 -13.84
CA THR A 467 32.72 7.53 -14.74
C THR A 467 32.13 8.77 -14.09
N SER A 468 32.87 9.86 -14.16
CA SER A 468 32.42 11.21 -13.83
C SER A 468 32.51 12.10 -15.06
N TYR A 469 31.64 13.09 -15.15
CA TYR A 469 31.81 14.20 -16.08
C TYR A 469 32.45 15.37 -15.37
N ALA A 470 33.50 15.97 -15.97
CA ALA A 470 34.03 17.26 -15.53
C ALA A 470 34.20 18.17 -16.71
N ALA A 471 33.89 19.45 -16.55
CA ALA A 471 34.45 20.54 -17.30
C ALA A 471 35.65 21.10 -16.53
N ARG A 472 36.51 21.83 -17.19
CA ARG A 472 37.68 22.42 -16.54
C ARG A 472 37.25 23.36 -15.41
N GLY A 473 37.58 23.00 -14.16
CA GLY A 473 37.27 23.78 -12.96
C GLY A 473 35.90 23.43 -12.32
N GLU A 474 35.32 22.29 -12.69
CA GLU A 474 34.21 21.70 -11.96
C GLU A 474 34.73 20.58 -11.04
N ASP A 475 34.25 20.56 -9.80
CA ASP A 475 34.62 19.59 -8.79
C ASP A 475 33.59 18.43 -8.83
N GLN A 476 34.04 17.23 -8.45
CA GLN A 476 33.16 16.05 -8.40
C GLN A 476 32.78 15.77 -6.97
N GLU A 477 31.49 15.88 -6.64
CA GLU A 477 30.97 15.41 -5.35
C GLU A 477 31.01 13.88 -5.28
N VAL A 478 31.48 13.37 -4.14
CA VAL A 478 31.48 11.94 -3.78
C VAL A 478 30.76 11.75 -2.46
N ALA A 479 30.05 10.63 -2.32
CA ALA A 479 29.31 10.29 -1.13
C ALA A 479 29.88 9.06 -0.43
N VAL A 480 29.65 9.01 0.88
CA VAL A 480 29.92 7.84 1.73
C VAL A 480 28.96 7.80 2.89
N THR A 481 28.35 6.66 3.15
CA THR A 481 27.69 6.43 4.43
C THR A 481 28.74 6.08 5.46
N ALA A 482 28.78 6.82 6.56
CA ALA A 482 29.76 6.64 7.61
C ALA A 482 29.14 6.64 9.00
N ARG A 483 29.76 5.90 9.90
CA ARG A 483 29.39 5.84 11.32
C ARG A 483 29.46 7.25 11.94
N LYS A 484 28.34 7.72 12.55
CA LYS A 484 28.28 9.06 13.19
C LYS A 484 29.33 9.25 14.27
N SER A 485 29.69 8.22 15.00
CA SER A 485 30.64 8.30 16.12
C SER A 485 32.11 8.46 15.68
N LEU A 486 32.44 8.34 14.42
CA LEU A 486 33.75 8.67 13.90
C LEU A 486 34.00 10.18 14.00
N ARG A 487 35.23 10.56 14.33
CA ARG A 487 35.73 11.93 14.34
C ARG A 487 36.67 12.13 13.16
N ASP A 488 36.95 13.38 12.82
CA ASP A 488 37.91 13.76 11.80
C ASP A 488 37.69 12.92 10.51
N LYS A 489 36.46 12.99 10.00
CA LYS A 489 36.05 12.28 8.77
C LYS A 489 36.54 13.05 7.58
N GLU A 490 37.33 12.40 6.72
CA GLU A 490 38.00 13.01 5.56
C GLU A 490 37.75 12.14 4.30
N LEU A 491 37.48 12.80 3.20
CA LEU A 491 37.71 12.30 1.86
C LEU A 491 39.21 12.32 1.59
N ASN A 492 39.76 11.24 1.04
CA ASN A 492 41.10 11.20 0.49
C ASN A 492 41.05 10.81 -0.98
N TYR A 493 41.86 11.46 -1.82
CA TYR A 493 41.90 11.10 -3.23
C TYR A 493 43.28 11.32 -3.88
N ARG A 494 43.49 10.65 -5.01
CA ARG A 494 44.68 10.79 -5.86
C ARG A 494 44.28 10.92 -7.31
N ILE A 495 44.85 11.87 -8.01
CA ILE A 495 44.68 12.04 -9.46
C ILE A 495 45.91 11.41 -10.14
N ASN A 496 45.69 10.43 -11.05
CA ASN A 496 46.71 9.73 -11.83
C ASN A 496 47.83 9.11 -10.97
N GLY A 497 47.51 8.64 -9.76
CA GLY A 497 48.53 8.11 -8.84
C GLY A 497 49.46 9.15 -8.25
N GLY A 498 49.13 10.44 -8.32
CA GLY A 498 49.85 11.55 -7.75
C GLY A 498 49.86 11.62 -6.22
N ARG A 499 50.09 12.80 -5.67
CA ARG A 499 49.98 13.02 -4.21
C ARG A 499 48.59 12.78 -3.72
N THR A 500 48.46 12.42 -2.45
CA THR A 500 47.15 12.36 -1.78
C THR A 500 46.70 13.79 -1.45
N HIS A 501 45.43 14.04 -1.68
CA HIS A 501 44.68 15.20 -1.25
C HIS A 501 43.66 14.74 -0.24
N ASP A 502 43.29 15.60 0.69
CA ASP A 502 42.27 15.37 1.74
C ASP A 502 41.30 16.55 1.80
N GLU A 503 40.00 16.23 2.07
CA GLU A 503 38.93 17.19 2.27
C GLU A 503 38.04 16.74 3.41
N ASP A 504 37.57 17.71 4.22
CA ASP A 504 36.65 17.43 5.32
C ASP A 504 35.27 16.96 4.80
N LEU A 505 34.80 15.84 5.30
CA LEU A 505 33.44 15.34 5.01
C LEU A 505 32.37 16.16 5.74
N LYS A 506 31.31 16.53 5.02
CA LYS A 506 30.13 17.22 5.54
C LYS A 506 28.92 16.29 5.52
N ALA A 507 28.16 16.25 6.62
CA ALA A 507 26.90 15.52 6.64
C ALA A 507 25.95 16.10 5.60
N TRP A 508 25.43 15.20 4.75
CA TRP A 508 24.45 15.58 3.75
C TRP A 508 23.06 15.73 4.35
N LYS A 509 22.36 16.81 4.02
CA LYS A 509 21.05 17.13 4.60
C LYS A 509 19.91 17.13 3.57
N GLY A 510 20.24 16.89 2.32
CA GLY A 510 19.24 16.95 1.24
C GLY A 510 18.28 15.77 1.21
N GLY A 511 18.66 14.63 1.78
CA GLY A 511 17.84 13.41 1.81
C GLY A 511 16.59 13.48 2.70
N ASP A 512 16.58 14.37 3.68
CA ASP A 512 15.48 14.49 4.66
C ASP A 512 14.10 14.84 4.05
N VAL A 513 14.07 15.24 2.79
CA VAL A 513 12.81 15.60 2.09
C VAL A 513 12.16 14.39 1.43
N TYR A 514 12.97 13.46 0.92
CA TYR A 514 12.52 12.35 0.09
C TYR A 514 13.07 10.98 0.50
N GLY A 515 13.91 10.93 1.47
CA GLY A 515 14.63 9.79 1.99
C GLY A 515 15.65 10.33 2.97
N GLY A 516 16.38 9.74 3.69
CA GLY A 516 17.25 10.19 4.78
C GLY A 516 16.73 9.70 6.11
N GLU A 517 15.75 8.83 5.99
CA GLU A 517 15.21 8.04 7.08
C GLU A 517 16.25 7.04 7.59
N ASP A 518 16.05 6.54 8.79
CA ASP A 518 16.91 5.55 9.47
C ASP A 518 18.40 5.95 9.45
N ASN A 519 18.69 7.14 9.92
CA ASN A 519 20.04 7.65 10.07
C ASN A 519 20.44 7.80 11.55
N ASN A 520 20.04 6.88 12.41
CA ASN A 520 20.27 6.99 13.86
C ASN A 520 21.76 6.88 14.24
N TRP A 521 22.46 5.92 13.67
CA TRP A 521 23.85 5.59 14.01
C TRP A 521 24.86 5.80 12.89
N PHE A 522 24.38 5.78 11.66
CA PHE A 522 25.11 6.13 10.45
C PHE A 522 24.49 7.34 9.78
N ASP A 523 25.21 7.99 8.91
CA ASP A 523 24.73 9.13 8.15
C ASP A 523 25.48 9.22 6.82
N GLU A 524 24.90 9.86 5.82
CA GLU A 524 25.57 10.15 4.58
C GLU A 524 26.42 11.42 4.73
N TYR A 525 27.63 11.33 4.23
CA TYR A 525 28.59 12.44 4.18
C TYR A 525 29.08 12.63 2.75
N ARG A 526 29.34 13.89 2.40
CA ARG A 526 29.83 14.26 1.07
C ARG A 526 31.03 15.20 1.18
N ALA A 527 31.89 15.14 0.15
CA ALA A 527 32.95 16.08 -0.12
C ALA A 527 33.26 16.12 -1.62
N GLU A 528 34.04 17.11 -2.06
CA GLU A 528 34.36 17.35 -3.46
C GLU A 528 35.78 16.91 -3.79
N VAL A 529 35.96 16.26 -4.94
CA VAL A 529 37.25 15.99 -5.56
C VAL A 529 37.59 17.17 -6.47
N ASP A 530 38.58 17.93 -6.08
CA ASP A 530 39.02 19.14 -6.78
C ASP A 530 40.17 18.86 -7.78
N GLY A 531 40.21 19.63 -8.83
CA GLY A 531 41.33 19.73 -9.77
C GLY A 531 41.49 18.59 -10.79
N ALA A 532 40.58 17.61 -10.82
CA ALA A 532 40.56 16.55 -11.83
C ALA A 532 40.16 17.12 -13.21
N ARG A 533 40.68 16.52 -14.29
CA ARG A 533 40.47 16.96 -15.68
C ARG A 533 39.99 15.80 -16.55
N PRO A 534 39.32 16.08 -17.66
CA PRO A 534 39.00 15.04 -18.63
C PRO A 534 40.22 14.21 -19.03
N GLY A 535 40.11 12.90 -18.95
CA GLY A 535 41.15 11.91 -19.17
C GLY A 535 41.88 11.45 -17.89
N ASP A 536 41.69 12.10 -16.78
CA ASP A 536 42.28 11.71 -15.51
C ASP A 536 41.58 10.49 -14.90
N ARG A 537 42.37 9.68 -14.18
CA ARG A 537 41.89 8.61 -13.32
C ARG A 537 42.00 9.06 -11.88
N VAL A 538 40.89 9.01 -11.16
CA VAL A 538 40.82 9.42 -9.75
C VAL A 538 40.60 8.18 -8.89
N GLU A 539 41.45 8.01 -7.87
CA GLU A 539 41.29 7.02 -6.80
C GLU A 539 40.76 7.73 -5.55
N VAL A 540 39.70 7.16 -4.93
CA VAL A 540 38.97 7.74 -3.80
C VAL A 540 38.89 6.75 -2.65
N TRP A 541 39.10 7.23 -1.42
CA TRP A 541 38.81 6.50 -0.19
C TRP A 541 38.51 7.48 0.95
N PHE A 542 37.94 6.98 2.04
CA PHE A 542 37.55 7.77 3.19
C PHE A 542 38.28 7.33 4.44
N THR A 543 38.62 8.30 5.32
CA THR A 543 39.26 8.03 6.61
C THR A 543 38.51 8.73 7.74
N GLY A 544 38.75 8.26 8.96
CA GLY A 544 38.21 8.84 10.18
C GLY A 544 38.91 8.27 11.40
N ARG A 545 38.58 8.81 12.58
CA ARG A 545 39.10 8.29 13.87
C ARG A 545 37.96 7.72 14.71
N ASP A 546 38.17 6.52 15.20
CA ASP A 546 37.25 5.89 16.14
C ASP A 546 37.32 6.56 17.53
N ARG A 547 36.47 6.10 18.47
CA ARG A 547 36.45 6.63 19.86
C ARG A 547 37.77 6.45 20.62
N SER A 548 38.61 5.50 20.23
CA SER A 548 39.93 5.27 20.80
C SER A 548 41.03 6.18 20.20
N GLY A 549 40.68 6.92 19.13
CA GLY A 549 41.62 7.73 18.35
C GLY A 549 42.36 6.96 17.26
N LYS A 550 42.04 5.66 17.08
CA LYS A 550 42.61 4.86 15.99
C LYS A 550 42.04 5.30 14.65
N GLN A 551 42.93 5.50 13.66
CA GLN A 551 42.49 5.78 12.30
C GLN A 551 41.87 4.52 11.67
N VAL A 552 40.73 4.71 11.01
CA VAL A 552 40.04 3.71 10.20
C VAL A 552 39.95 4.23 8.77
N SER A 553 39.85 3.32 7.79
CA SER A 553 39.79 3.65 6.37
C SER A 553 38.76 2.78 5.68
N SER A 554 38.11 3.34 4.66
CA SER A 554 37.27 2.59 3.72
C SER A 554 38.13 1.75 2.78
N GLU A 555 37.47 0.92 1.99
CA GLU A 555 37.99 0.45 0.70
C GLU A 555 38.18 1.62 -0.26
N HIS A 556 38.86 1.38 -1.38
CA HIS A 556 39.10 2.38 -2.41
C HIS A 556 38.21 2.11 -3.62
N PHE A 557 37.75 3.13 -4.28
CA PHE A 557 37.17 3.00 -5.62
C PHE A 557 37.86 3.94 -6.60
N THR A 558 37.66 3.69 -7.90
CA THR A 558 38.34 4.50 -8.96
C THR A 558 37.33 4.83 -10.02
N TYR A 559 37.37 6.08 -10.48
CA TYR A 559 36.61 6.52 -11.64
C TYR A 559 37.51 7.23 -12.67
N THR A 560 37.03 7.31 -13.91
CA THR A 560 37.65 8.06 -14.98
C THR A 560 36.83 9.31 -15.23
N VAL A 561 37.51 10.44 -15.33
CA VAL A 561 36.91 11.74 -15.69
C VAL A 561 36.74 11.81 -17.19
N ALA A 562 35.49 11.82 -17.66
CA ALA A 562 35.15 12.08 -19.04
C ALA A 562 34.96 13.60 -19.28
N GLU A 563 35.21 14.07 -20.50
CA GLU A 563 34.88 15.44 -20.87
C GLU A 563 33.37 15.63 -20.79
N ARG A 564 32.94 16.61 -19.97
CA ARG A 564 31.52 16.94 -19.89
C ARG A 564 31.01 17.42 -21.24
N PRO A 565 29.98 16.78 -21.79
CA PRO A 565 29.34 17.31 -23.00
C PRO A 565 28.93 18.76 -22.79
N ARG A 566 29.13 19.60 -23.77
CA ARG A 566 28.62 20.99 -23.75
C ARG A 566 27.07 20.94 -23.93
N ALA A 567 26.40 20.46 -22.93
CA ALA A 567 24.97 20.17 -22.93
C ALA A 567 24.31 20.60 -21.60
N ASP A 568 23.13 21.18 -21.71
CA ASP A 568 22.32 21.61 -20.58
C ASP A 568 21.42 20.47 -20.09
N VAL A 569 21.11 19.51 -20.99
CA VAL A 569 20.14 18.43 -20.76
C VAL A 569 20.80 17.10 -21.09
N LEU A 570 20.57 16.09 -20.24
CA LEU A 570 20.91 14.70 -20.54
C LEU A 570 19.67 13.97 -21.07
N VAL A 571 19.75 13.39 -22.26
CA VAL A 571 18.74 12.47 -22.80
C VAL A 571 19.16 11.06 -22.44
N ILE A 572 18.43 10.43 -21.54
CA ILE A 572 18.58 9.02 -21.12
C ILE A 572 17.75 8.19 -22.07
N ALA A 573 18.41 7.39 -22.91
CA ALA A 573 17.77 6.55 -23.90
C ALA A 573 17.68 5.11 -23.38
N GLU A 574 16.48 4.62 -23.07
CA GLU A 574 16.23 3.27 -22.55
C GLU A 574 15.28 2.45 -23.46
N GLU A 575 15.30 2.68 -24.74
CA GLU A 575 14.47 1.96 -25.73
C GLU A 575 15.07 0.64 -26.23
N GLY A 576 16.22 0.28 -25.74
CA GLY A 576 17.04 -0.85 -26.23
C GLY A 576 18.18 -0.42 -27.16
N ALA A 577 18.91 -1.39 -27.71
CA ALA A 577 20.06 -1.12 -28.57
C ALA A 577 19.73 -1.39 -30.04
N PRO A 578 20.08 -0.47 -30.98
CA PRO A 578 20.58 0.89 -30.72
C PRO A 578 19.48 1.88 -30.34
N ALA A 579 19.84 3.00 -29.70
CA ALA A 579 18.91 4.09 -29.36
C ALA A 579 18.48 4.83 -30.63
N GLN A 580 17.41 4.39 -31.28
CA GLN A 580 16.98 4.87 -32.61
C GLN A 580 16.34 6.26 -32.57
N HIS A 581 15.63 6.62 -31.46
CA HIS A 581 14.82 7.84 -31.39
C HIS A 581 15.50 8.99 -30.62
N ALA A 582 16.70 8.80 -30.05
CA ALA A 582 17.42 9.81 -29.28
C ALA A 582 17.56 11.15 -30.02
N GLN A 583 17.80 11.10 -31.36
CA GLN A 583 17.95 12.31 -32.16
C GLN A 583 16.67 13.14 -32.23
N THR A 584 15.48 12.52 -32.14
CA THR A 584 14.17 13.20 -32.08
C THR A 584 14.08 14.11 -30.85
N TYR A 585 14.55 13.62 -29.72
CA TYR A 585 14.58 14.39 -28.46
C TYR A 585 15.63 15.50 -28.50
N VAL A 586 16.83 15.19 -29.00
CA VAL A 586 17.91 16.20 -29.18
C VAL A 586 17.46 17.33 -30.08
N ASP A 587 16.79 17.04 -31.19
CA ASP A 587 16.33 18.07 -32.13
C ASP A 587 15.23 18.97 -31.54
N ALA A 588 14.30 18.37 -30.78
CA ALA A 588 13.25 19.10 -30.08
C ALA A 588 13.84 20.02 -28.98
N LEU A 589 14.83 19.56 -28.23
CA LEU A 589 15.57 20.38 -27.26
C LEU A 589 16.33 21.51 -27.94
N ARG A 590 17.05 21.22 -29.03
CA ARG A 590 17.81 22.22 -29.80
C ARG A 590 16.90 23.31 -30.38
N ALA A 591 15.69 22.96 -30.85
CA ALA A 591 14.73 23.95 -31.33
C ALA A 591 14.27 24.92 -30.21
N ASN A 592 14.45 24.54 -28.94
CA ASN A 592 14.20 25.39 -27.78
C ASN A 592 15.47 26.02 -27.19
N GLY A 593 16.57 26.07 -27.96
CA GLY A 593 17.84 26.67 -27.54
C GLY A 593 18.57 25.90 -26.45
N ARG A 594 18.25 24.61 -26.25
CA ARG A 594 18.92 23.74 -25.30
C ARG A 594 19.86 22.77 -26.00
N SER A 595 21.07 22.67 -25.50
CA SER A 595 22.02 21.65 -25.92
C SER A 595 21.76 20.36 -25.15
N ALA A 596 21.87 19.21 -25.83
CA ALA A 596 21.63 17.93 -25.23
C ALA A 596 22.75 16.92 -25.51
N ALA A 597 23.07 16.10 -24.51
CA ALA A 597 23.88 14.90 -24.64
C ALA A 597 22.99 13.66 -24.54
N VAL A 598 23.41 12.55 -25.14
CA VAL A 598 22.70 11.28 -25.08
C VAL A 598 23.47 10.31 -24.21
N TRP A 599 22.75 9.67 -23.30
CA TRP A 599 23.20 8.50 -22.54
C TRP A 599 22.36 7.28 -22.97
N ASP A 600 22.99 6.38 -23.68
CA ASP A 600 22.39 5.12 -24.10
C ASP A 600 22.59 4.09 -22.97
N VAL A 601 21.48 3.73 -22.28
CA VAL A 601 21.51 2.81 -21.15
C VAL A 601 21.96 1.42 -21.59
N ALA A 602 21.55 0.95 -22.77
CA ALA A 602 21.94 -0.36 -23.29
C ALA A 602 23.47 -0.47 -23.56
N ALA A 603 24.10 0.64 -23.92
CA ALA A 603 25.54 0.66 -24.22
C ALA A 603 26.41 1.01 -23.00
N ARG A 604 25.91 1.79 -22.03
CA ARG A 604 26.69 2.38 -20.96
C ARG A 604 26.28 1.97 -19.56
N GLY A 605 25.14 1.24 -19.41
CA GLY A 605 24.54 0.94 -18.14
C GLY A 605 23.76 2.13 -17.56
N VAL A 606 23.26 1.96 -16.36
CA VAL A 606 22.49 2.99 -15.62
C VAL A 606 23.39 4.20 -15.30
N PRO A 607 22.93 5.45 -15.55
CA PRO A 607 23.70 6.63 -15.19
C PRO A 607 23.70 6.83 -13.66
N HIS A 608 24.88 7.01 -13.06
CA HIS A 608 25.00 7.28 -11.63
C HIS A 608 24.51 8.69 -11.27
N HIS A 609 23.78 8.85 -10.17
CA HIS A 609 23.20 10.14 -9.79
C HIS A 609 24.29 11.20 -9.54
N LEU A 610 25.38 10.92 -8.81
CA LEU A 610 26.48 11.86 -8.59
C LEU A 610 27.47 11.90 -9.76
N GLY A 611 27.94 10.74 -10.25
CA GLY A 611 28.99 10.72 -11.30
C GLY A 611 28.50 11.23 -12.66
N THR A 612 27.20 11.17 -12.94
CA THR A 612 26.64 11.48 -14.25
C THR A 612 25.52 12.51 -14.21
N LEU A 613 24.43 12.22 -13.48
CA LEU A 613 23.20 13.02 -13.53
C LEU A 613 23.38 14.40 -12.88
N SER A 614 24.13 14.50 -11.78
CA SER A 614 24.41 15.75 -11.05
C SER A 614 25.04 16.85 -11.90
N HIS A 615 25.71 16.48 -12.99
CA HIS A 615 26.29 17.43 -13.94
C HIS A 615 25.27 18.11 -14.88
N PHE A 616 23.97 17.70 -14.79
CA PHE A 616 22.89 18.26 -15.58
C PHE A 616 21.79 18.76 -14.66
N ARG A 617 21.10 19.83 -15.06
CA ARG A 617 19.94 20.33 -14.29
C ARG A 617 18.65 19.65 -14.69
N THR A 618 18.60 19.11 -15.90
CA THR A 618 17.40 18.47 -16.47
C THR A 618 17.80 17.19 -17.18
N ALA A 619 17.06 16.14 -16.94
CA ALA A 619 17.09 14.91 -17.70
C ALA A 619 15.81 14.77 -18.54
N VAL A 620 15.94 14.12 -19.68
CA VAL A 620 14.82 13.59 -20.46
C VAL A 620 15.01 12.10 -20.53
N HIS A 621 14.20 11.36 -19.85
CA HIS A 621 14.22 9.89 -19.92
C HIS A 621 13.12 9.41 -20.86
N TYR A 622 13.47 8.54 -21.79
CA TYR A 622 12.48 7.94 -22.68
C TYR A 622 12.72 6.44 -22.86
N THR A 623 11.62 5.69 -22.89
CA THR A 623 11.64 4.22 -22.86
C THR A 623 11.18 3.56 -24.16
N GLY A 624 10.78 4.36 -25.17
CA GLY A 624 10.10 3.82 -26.34
C GLY A 624 8.81 3.11 -25.94
N GLY A 625 8.62 1.87 -26.40
CA GLY A 625 7.47 1.03 -26.04
C GLY A 625 7.73 0.09 -24.86
N ARG A 626 8.73 0.36 -24.02
CA ARG A 626 9.15 -0.51 -22.91
C ARG A 626 8.76 0.08 -21.56
N THR A 627 8.65 -0.80 -20.57
CA THR A 627 8.66 -0.38 -19.16
C THR A 627 10.05 0.10 -18.80
N PRO A 628 10.21 1.20 -18.03
CA PRO A 628 11.49 1.66 -17.52
C PRO A 628 12.21 0.56 -16.73
N GLY A 629 13.54 0.54 -16.78
CA GLY A 629 14.33 -0.33 -15.91
C GLY A 629 14.27 0.16 -14.46
N GLY A 630 14.15 -0.74 -13.50
CA GLY A 630 14.05 -0.39 -12.09
C GLY A 630 15.27 0.39 -11.59
N ASP A 631 16.48 -0.06 -11.91
CA ASP A 631 17.72 0.62 -11.51
C ASP A 631 17.83 2.04 -12.12
N THR A 632 17.32 2.23 -13.35
CA THR A 632 17.28 3.55 -13.99
C THR A 632 16.28 4.46 -13.25
N GLN A 633 15.10 3.95 -12.87
CA GLN A 633 14.13 4.72 -12.07
C GLN A 633 14.73 5.12 -10.71
N LEU A 634 15.47 4.24 -10.04
CA LEU A 634 16.13 4.56 -8.77
C LEU A 634 17.18 5.67 -8.94
N ALA A 635 18.04 5.59 -9.94
CA ALA A 635 19.03 6.61 -10.20
C ALA A 635 18.40 7.98 -10.55
N VAL A 636 17.30 7.97 -11.30
CA VAL A 636 16.52 9.17 -11.62
C VAL A 636 15.79 9.71 -10.39
N ARG A 637 15.29 8.85 -9.50
CA ARG A 637 14.70 9.25 -8.21
C ARG A 637 15.73 10.01 -7.36
N ASP A 638 16.94 9.47 -7.22
CA ASP A 638 18.00 10.12 -6.45
C ASP A 638 18.39 11.48 -7.05
N PHE A 639 18.48 11.55 -8.37
CA PHE A 639 18.67 12.82 -9.08
C PHE A 639 17.55 13.84 -8.79
N LEU A 640 16.29 13.41 -8.74
CA LEU A 640 15.14 14.27 -8.40
C LEU A 640 15.19 14.72 -6.93
N ASN A 641 15.59 13.84 -6.01
CA ASN A 641 15.77 14.13 -4.59
C ASN A 641 16.85 15.22 -4.38
N GLU A 642 17.82 15.29 -5.27
CA GLU A 642 18.89 16.30 -5.27
C GLU A 642 18.53 17.59 -6.02
N GLY A 643 17.28 17.73 -6.44
CA GLY A 643 16.74 18.95 -7.07
C GLY A 643 16.82 18.94 -8.60
N GLY A 644 17.12 17.79 -9.20
CA GLY A 644 17.04 17.57 -10.65
C GLY A 644 15.63 17.77 -11.20
N LYS A 645 15.54 17.91 -12.53
CA LYS A 645 14.27 18.07 -13.25
C LYS A 645 14.16 17.01 -14.35
N LEU A 646 12.95 16.45 -14.53
CA LEU A 646 12.73 15.33 -15.43
C LEU A 646 11.60 15.58 -16.43
N ILE A 647 11.83 15.20 -17.67
CA ILE A 647 10.79 14.88 -18.65
C ILE A 647 10.84 13.36 -18.85
N GLU A 648 9.77 12.67 -18.48
CA GLU A 648 9.62 11.24 -18.64
C GLU A 648 8.67 10.97 -19.81
N ALA A 649 9.07 10.13 -20.79
CA ALA A 649 8.29 9.93 -22.01
C ALA A 649 8.30 8.48 -22.51
N GLY A 650 7.13 7.99 -22.89
CA GLY A 650 6.96 6.63 -23.44
C GLY A 650 5.58 6.05 -23.11
N GLU A 651 5.14 5.06 -23.89
CA GLU A 651 3.83 4.44 -23.65
C GLU A 651 3.72 3.80 -22.26
N LEU A 652 4.81 3.24 -21.75
CA LEU A 652 4.90 2.58 -20.46
C LEU A 652 5.75 3.38 -19.43
N ALA A 653 6.10 4.63 -19.74
CA ALA A 653 7.00 5.45 -18.93
C ALA A 653 6.52 5.68 -17.49
N GLY A 654 5.21 5.88 -17.28
CA GLY A 654 4.58 5.95 -15.95
C GLY A 654 4.16 4.60 -15.39
N GLY A 655 4.69 3.49 -15.90
CA GLY A 655 4.44 2.15 -15.39
C GLY A 655 5.38 1.76 -14.27
N ASN A 656 4.97 0.78 -13.49
CA ASN A 656 5.77 0.24 -12.40
C ASN A 656 6.91 -0.62 -12.96
N ALA A 657 8.12 -0.38 -12.49
CA ALA A 657 9.28 -1.22 -12.76
C ALA A 657 9.52 -2.20 -11.61
N GLN A 658 10.41 -3.15 -11.83
CA GLN A 658 10.80 -4.13 -10.83
C GLN A 658 12.28 -3.98 -10.49
N VAL A 659 12.60 -3.97 -9.20
CA VAL A 659 13.95 -4.00 -8.66
C VAL A 659 14.04 -5.18 -7.70
N GLY A 660 14.79 -6.22 -8.08
CA GLY A 660 14.77 -7.47 -7.32
C GLY A 660 13.35 -8.03 -7.23
N ARG A 661 12.81 -8.13 -6.02
CA ARG A 661 11.42 -8.55 -5.76
C ARG A 661 10.44 -7.38 -5.66
N ALA A 662 10.93 -6.18 -5.46
CA ALA A 662 10.13 -4.98 -5.22
C ALA A 662 9.53 -4.38 -6.50
N VAL A 663 8.38 -3.73 -6.38
CA VAL A 663 7.69 -3.00 -7.45
C VAL A 663 7.72 -1.51 -7.15
N THR A 664 8.23 -0.71 -8.10
CA THR A 664 8.47 0.73 -7.91
C THR A 664 7.21 1.59 -8.16
N ASN A 665 6.05 1.20 -7.64
CA ASN A 665 4.80 1.96 -7.77
C ASN A 665 4.90 3.36 -7.14
N ASP A 666 5.62 3.49 -6.05
CA ASP A 666 5.89 4.76 -5.37
C ASP A 666 6.57 5.78 -6.29
N PHE A 667 7.47 5.37 -7.18
CA PHE A 667 8.11 6.27 -8.15
C PHE A 667 7.09 6.94 -9.07
N SER A 668 6.17 6.16 -9.63
CA SER A 668 5.11 6.69 -10.50
C SER A 668 4.14 7.58 -9.72
N GLN A 669 3.74 7.17 -8.52
CA GLN A 669 2.75 7.87 -7.72
C GLN A 669 3.25 9.22 -7.20
N TYR A 670 4.47 9.29 -6.67
CA TYR A 670 4.95 10.46 -5.95
C TYR A 670 5.90 11.33 -6.77
N TRP A 671 6.86 10.75 -7.48
CA TRP A 671 7.80 11.54 -8.29
C TRP A 671 7.22 11.95 -9.64
N LEU A 672 6.49 11.06 -10.33
CA LEU A 672 5.81 11.39 -11.58
C LEU A 672 4.39 11.95 -11.36
N GLY A 673 3.79 11.75 -10.20
CA GLY A 673 2.47 12.26 -9.86
C GLY A 673 1.31 11.48 -10.50
N ALA A 674 1.56 10.26 -10.98
CA ALA A 674 0.61 9.37 -11.61
C ALA A 674 0.25 8.22 -10.66
N TYR A 675 -0.94 8.26 -10.04
CA TYR A 675 -1.38 7.23 -9.09
C TYR A 675 -1.63 5.87 -9.77
N GLY A 676 -2.20 5.90 -10.96
CA GLY A 676 -2.44 4.70 -11.73
C GLY A 676 -2.32 4.96 -13.23
N ARG A 677 -2.04 3.90 -13.99
CA ARG A 677 -1.93 3.90 -15.44
C ARG A 677 -3.03 3.06 -16.06
N THR A 678 -3.67 3.61 -17.09
CA THR A 678 -4.57 2.90 -17.99
C THR A 678 -4.08 3.03 -19.44
N SER A 679 -4.71 2.32 -20.36
CA SER A 679 -4.39 2.43 -21.78
C SER A 679 -5.15 3.60 -22.43
N GLY A 680 -4.45 4.43 -23.18
CA GLY A 680 -4.99 5.42 -24.12
C GLY A 680 -5.17 4.86 -25.52
N SER A 681 -5.50 3.60 -25.66
CA SER A 681 -5.70 2.92 -26.95
C SER A 681 -6.69 3.68 -27.83
N GLY A 682 -6.38 3.84 -29.13
CA GLY A 682 -7.16 4.62 -30.07
C GLY A 682 -6.82 6.11 -30.08
N ALA A 683 -5.80 6.54 -29.33
CA ALA A 683 -5.34 7.93 -29.37
C ALA A 683 -4.85 8.31 -30.78
N THR A 684 -5.40 9.39 -31.31
CA THR A 684 -5.03 9.95 -32.63
C THR A 684 -4.34 11.29 -32.55
N GLY A 685 -4.28 11.88 -31.36
CA GLY A 685 -3.65 13.17 -31.13
C GLY A 685 -3.52 13.49 -29.65
N PHE A 686 -2.72 14.50 -29.36
CA PHE A 686 -2.47 15.07 -28.05
C PHE A 686 -2.86 16.54 -27.99
N THR A 687 -3.49 16.96 -26.92
CA THR A 687 -3.77 18.35 -26.58
C THR A 687 -3.32 18.65 -25.17
N GLY A 688 -2.35 19.57 -25.03
CA GLY A 688 -1.83 20.00 -23.74
C GLY A 688 -2.81 20.91 -22.98
N ALA A 689 -2.81 20.74 -21.65
CA ALA A 689 -3.58 21.51 -20.70
C ALA A 689 -2.68 22.06 -19.59
N GLY A 690 -3.21 22.87 -18.68
CA GLY A 690 -2.46 23.37 -17.52
C GLY A 690 -1.12 23.99 -17.92
N THR A 691 -0.02 23.44 -17.42
CA THR A 691 1.35 23.92 -17.72
C THR A 691 1.77 23.67 -19.17
N LEU A 692 1.19 22.67 -19.85
CA LEU A 692 1.44 22.35 -21.25
C LEU A 692 0.43 22.98 -22.21
N ALA A 693 -0.43 23.87 -21.74
CA ALA A 693 -1.47 24.51 -22.57
C ALA A 693 -0.91 25.16 -23.84
N GLY A 694 -1.55 24.84 -24.97
CA GLY A 694 -1.15 25.26 -26.31
C GLY A 694 -0.23 24.28 -27.06
N ALA A 695 0.34 23.27 -26.40
CA ALA A 695 0.95 22.13 -27.10
C ALA A 695 -0.16 21.26 -27.70
N ARG A 696 0.04 20.75 -28.91
CA ARG A 696 -0.89 19.86 -29.61
C ARG A 696 -0.17 19.17 -30.76
N GLY A 697 -0.68 18.02 -31.19
CA GLY A 697 -0.16 17.33 -32.36
C GLY A 697 -0.95 16.04 -32.63
N GLY A 698 -0.95 15.60 -33.89
CA GLY A 698 -1.42 14.24 -34.22
C GLY A 698 -0.43 13.19 -33.73
N LEU A 699 -0.95 12.08 -33.27
CA LEU A 699 -0.15 10.92 -32.88
C LEU A 699 -0.19 9.83 -33.95
N GLY A 700 0.89 9.10 -34.12
CA GLY A 700 1.00 8.02 -35.08
C GLY A 700 2.22 7.13 -34.82
N ASP A 701 2.29 6.05 -35.62
CA ASP A 701 3.40 5.10 -35.53
C ASP A 701 4.75 5.76 -35.88
N ALA A 702 5.76 5.31 -35.18
CA ALA A 702 7.16 5.61 -35.52
C ALA A 702 7.87 4.34 -36.00
N ALA A 703 8.87 4.50 -36.87
CA ALA A 703 9.69 3.37 -37.31
C ALA A 703 10.40 2.75 -36.10
N GLY A 704 10.22 1.46 -35.91
CA GLY A 704 10.80 0.72 -34.78
C GLY A 704 10.05 0.81 -33.45
N ASN A 705 9.06 1.71 -33.35
CA ASN A 705 8.19 1.84 -32.18
C ASN A 705 6.76 2.18 -32.62
N PRO A 706 5.89 1.19 -32.93
CA PRO A 706 4.49 1.46 -33.27
C PRO A 706 3.74 1.99 -32.02
N LEU A 707 2.77 2.86 -32.24
CA LEU A 707 1.91 3.39 -31.18
C LEU A 707 0.81 2.35 -30.85
N ASN A 708 1.01 1.60 -29.76
CA ASN A 708 0.09 0.52 -29.39
C ASN A 708 -0.87 0.90 -28.26
N ALA A 709 -0.34 1.35 -27.14
CA ALA A 709 -1.08 1.58 -25.91
C ALA A 709 -0.52 2.77 -25.13
N PRO A 710 -0.67 4.00 -25.65
CA PRO A 710 -0.23 5.20 -24.95
C PRO A 710 -0.69 5.22 -23.50
N GLY A 711 0.17 5.66 -22.59
CA GLY A 711 -0.17 5.75 -21.16
C GLY A 711 -1.22 6.82 -20.91
N SER A 712 -2.25 6.47 -20.14
CA SER A 712 -3.24 7.42 -19.62
C SER A 712 -3.26 7.30 -18.10
N TYR A 713 -3.22 8.42 -17.37
CA TYR A 713 -2.89 8.42 -15.95
C TYR A 713 -3.97 9.07 -15.10
N THR A 714 -4.29 8.47 -13.95
CA THR A 714 -4.95 9.17 -12.85
C THR A 714 -3.94 10.00 -12.08
N VAL A 715 -4.35 11.17 -11.60
CA VAL A 715 -3.44 12.11 -10.92
C VAL A 715 -3.37 11.78 -9.43
N THR A 716 -2.17 11.69 -8.87
CA THR A 716 -1.99 11.36 -7.44
C THR A 716 -2.75 12.33 -6.52
N SER A 717 -2.68 13.65 -6.78
CA SER A 717 -3.40 14.65 -5.97
C SER A 717 -4.93 14.64 -6.14
N GLU A 718 -5.48 13.88 -7.09
CA GLU A 718 -6.92 13.64 -7.22
C GLU A 718 -7.35 12.38 -6.45
N THR A 719 -6.41 11.52 -6.06
CA THR A 719 -6.63 10.24 -5.37
C THR A 719 -6.25 10.33 -3.89
N LEU A 720 -5.09 10.93 -3.60
CA LEU A 720 -4.55 11.10 -2.25
C LEU A 720 -4.64 12.57 -1.82
N ALA A 721 -4.88 12.81 -0.54
CA ALA A 721 -5.02 14.15 0.01
C ALA A 721 -3.68 14.93 -0.06
N PRO A 722 -3.54 15.97 -0.90
CA PRO A 722 -2.28 16.72 -1.05
C PRO A 722 -1.92 17.53 0.20
N GLU A 723 -2.83 17.68 1.15
CA GLU A 723 -2.60 18.32 2.44
C GLU A 723 -1.69 17.50 3.35
N LEU A 724 -1.77 16.15 3.21
CA LEU A 724 -0.93 15.21 3.97
C LEU A 724 0.48 15.10 3.37
N PHE A 725 0.58 15.17 2.05
CA PHE A 725 1.83 15.02 1.31
C PHE A 725 2.01 16.13 0.27
N PRO A 726 2.15 17.40 0.71
CA PRO A 726 2.16 18.55 -0.20
C PRO A 726 3.35 18.57 -1.17
N GLN A 727 4.44 17.86 -0.86
CA GLN A 727 5.62 17.72 -1.73
C GLN A 727 5.33 16.91 -3.00
N PHE A 728 4.29 16.06 -2.98
CA PHE A 728 3.89 15.22 -4.11
C PHE A 728 2.72 15.78 -4.91
N LYS A 729 2.46 17.10 -4.81
CA LYS A 729 1.41 17.76 -5.60
C LYS A 729 1.61 17.54 -7.09
N SER A 730 0.57 17.06 -7.74
CA SER A 730 0.53 16.77 -9.16
C SER A 730 -0.71 17.37 -9.80
N ALA A 731 -0.69 17.53 -11.12
CA ALA A 731 -1.80 18.04 -11.89
C ALA A 731 -1.82 17.46 -13.31
N GLN A 732 -3.01 17.30 -13.84
CA GLN A 732 -3.17 16.92 -15.24
C GLN A 732 -2.56 17.98 -16.17
N ALA A 733 -1.99 17.54 -17.29
CA ALA A 733 -1.32 18.42 -18.23
C ALA A 733 -1.65 18.14 -19.70
N GLY A 734 -2.53 17.19 -20.00
CA GLY A 734 -2.96 16.93 -21.37
C GLY A 734 -3.93 15.79 -21.51
N SER A 735 -4.63 15.76 -22.64
CA SER A 735 -5.61 14.73 -23.00
C SER A 735 -5.33 14.15 -24.39
N TYR A 736 -5.87 12.96 -24.66
CA TYR A 736 -5.85 12.37 -26.00
C TYR A 736 -7.08 12.77 -26.81
N ALA A 737 -6.89 13.02 -28.12
CA ALA A 737 -7.96 12.96 -29.08
C ALA A 737 -8.18 11.50 -29.52
N GLY A 738 -9.42 11.12 -29.80
CA GLY A 738 -9.79 9.76 -30.22
C GLY A 738 -10.03 8.77 -29.08
N VAL A 739 -9.63 9.09 -27.85
CA VAL A 739 -9.94 8.29 -26.64
C VAL A 739 -11.24 8.84 -26.05
N VAL A 740 -12.22 7.97 -25.89
CA VAL A 740 -13.51 8.31 -25.27
C VAL A 740 -13.54 7.77 -23.86
N ASN A 741 -13.75 8.65 -22.88
CA ASN A 741 -14.02 8.21 -21.52
C ASN A 741 -15.45 7.67 -21.43
N PRO A 742 -15.66 6.37 -21.19
CA PRO A 742 -17.00 5.78 -21.12
C PRO A 742 -17.81 6.25 -19.90
N TYR A 743 -17.21 7.02 -19.03
CA TYR A 743 -17.77 7.58 -17.79
C TYR A 743 -17.90 9.11 -17.86
N ALA A 744 -17.78 9.70 -19.03
CA ALA A 744 -18.17 11.08 -19.28
C ALA A 744 -19.65 11.12 -19.70
N PRO A 745 -20.40 12.21 -19.43
CA PRO A 745 -21.78 12.37 -19.89
C PRO A 745 -21.93 12.06 -21.38
N TYR A 746 -22.98 11.35 -21.77
CA TYR A 746 -23.29 11.07 -23.17
C TYR A 746 -23.59 12.36 -23.95
N ALA A 747 -24.34 13.26 -23.32
CA ALA A 747 -24.62 14.58 -23.84
C ALA A 747 -24.52 15.62 -22.70
N GLY A 748 -24.29 16.89 -23.07
CA GLY A 748 -24.21 17.95 -22.06
C GLY A 748 -23.01 17.86 -21.12
N SER A 749 -23.23 18.12 -19.83
CA SER A 749 -22.18 18.17 -18.80
C SER A 749 -22.46 17.28 -17.58
N GLN A 750 -23.61 16.66 -17.49
CA GLN A 750 -24.07 15.87 -16.37
C GLN A 750 -24.73 14.58 -16.83
N MET A 751 -24.71 13.55 -15.97
CA MET A 751 -25.39 12.27 -16.15
C MET A 751 -25.90 11.77 -14.81
N ALA A 752 -26.76 10.76 -14.78
CA ALA A 752 -27.07 10.00 -13.59
C ALA A 752 -26.06 8.85 -13.46
N SER A 753 -25.57 8.63 -12.26
CA SER A 753 -24.59 7.57 -11.94
C SER A 753 -24.98 6.81 -10.69
N ALA A 754 -24.90 5.49 -10.74
CA ALA A 754 -24.86 4.57 -9.62
C ALA A 754 -23.47 3.97 -9.58
N LEU A 755 -22.61 4.50 -8.71
CA LEU A 755 -21.26 3.95 -8.52
C LEU A 755 -21.37 2.60 -7.84
N HIS A 756 -20.50 1.68 -8.21
CA HIS A 756 -20.45 0.37 -7.58
C HIS A 756 -20.20 0.49 -6.08
N GLN A 757 -20.87 -0.36 -5.32
CA GLN A 757 -20.65 -0.71 -3.92
C GLN A 757 -21.09 -2.15 -3.75
N ASP A 758 -20.41 -2.90 -2.90
CA ASP A 758 -20.70 -4.30 -2.65
C ASP A 758 -22.08 -4.47 -1.97
N ASP A 759 -22.78 -5.55 -2.29
CA ASP A 759 -24.06 -5.95 -1.68
C ASP A 759 -25.15 -4.85 -1.72
N ASP A 760 -25.25 -4.14 -2.85
CA ASP A 760 -26.03 -2.93 -2.99
C ASP A 760 -27.16 -3.09 -4.02
N TRP A 761 -28.26 -2.37 -3.79
CA TRP A 761 -29.34 -2.24 -4.76
C TRP A 761 -29.83 -0.78 -4.88
N LYS A 762 -29.38 -0.10 -5.89
CA LYS A 762 -29.73 1.30 -6.18
C LYS A 762 -30.82 1.39 -7.23
N ARG A 763 -31.87 2.15 -6.96
CA ARG A 763 -33.02 2.34 -7.85
C ARG A 763 -33.21 3.78 -8.29
N LEU A 764 -33.15 4.03 -9.59
CA LEU A 764 -33.57 5.28 -10.22
C LEU A 764 -34.96 5.09 -10.81
N THR A 765 -35.99 5.61 -10.13
CA THR A 765 -37.38 5.31 -10.37
C THR A 765 -38.14 6.49 -10.99
N ARG A 766 -39.03 6.18 -11.93
CA ARG A 766 -39.95 7.15 -12.55
C ARG A 766 -41.35 6.55 -12.76
N THR A 767 -42.38 7.32 -12.49
CA THR A 767 -43.77 7.00 -12.85
C THR A 767 -44.10 7.60 -14.21
N ILE A 768 -44.63 6.80 -15.14
CA ILE A 768 -44.98 7.19 -16.48
C ILE A 768 -46.48 6.96 -16.69
N ASP A 769 -47.22 8.00 -17.07
CA ASP A 769 -48.65 7.94 -17.39
C ASP A 769 -48.84 7.49 -18.86
N LEU A 770 -49.37 6.28 -19.06
CA LEU A 770 -49.75 5.71 -20.35
C LEU A 770 -51.25 5.52 -20.47
N THR A 771 -52.09 6.17 -19.62
CA THR A 771 -53.57 5.99 -19.59
C THR A 771 -54.23 6.36 -20.93
N GLY A 772 -53.68 7.35 -21.67
CA GLY A 772 -54.14 7.75 -22.99
C GLY A 772 -53.44 7.05 -24.17
N VAL A 773 -52.56 6.05 -23.91
CA VAL A 773 -51.72 5.40 -24.93
C VAL A 773 -52.24 3.99 -25.17
N THR A 774 -52.30 3.55 -26.44
CA THR A 774 -52.66 2.19 -26.81
C THR A 774 -51.41 1.33 -27.12
N ALA A 775 -51.54 0.03 -27.11
CA ALA A 775 -50.42 -0.86 -27.48
C ALA A 775 -49.96 -0.68 -28.93
N ALA A 776 -50.87 -0.22 -29.83
CA ALA A 776 -50.55 0.08 -31.24
C ALA A 776 -49.61 1.30 -31.37
N ASP A 777 -49.60 2.20 -30.39
CA ASP A 777 -48.72 3.37 -30.34
C ASP A 777 -47.28 2.98 -29.93
N ARG A 778 -47.00 1.70 -29.55
CA ARG A 778 -45.69 1.16 -29.19
C ARG A 778 -44.90 2.07 -28.25
N PRO A 779 -45.42 2.35 -27.06
CA PRO A 779 -44.68 3.18 -26.08
C PRO A 779 -43.37 2.50 -25.68
N GLN A 780 -42.28 3.26 -25.68
CA GLN A 780 -40.93 2.80 -25.35
C GLN A 780 -40.23 3.78 -24.42
N LEU A 781 -39.50 3.27 -23.45
CA LEU A 781 -38.50 4.03 -22.73
C LEU A 781 -37.16 3.86 -23.47
N LYS A 782 -36.56 4.99 -23.85
CA LYS A 782 -35.25 5.05 -24.50
C LYS A 782 -34.27 5.80 -23.61
N ALA A 783 -33.00 5.39 -23.59
CA ALA A 783 -31.93 6.08 -22.90
C ALA A 783 -30.57 5.79 -23.54
N ALA A 784 -29.55 6.56 -23.17
CA ALA A 784 -28.15 6.17 -23.29
C ALA A 784 -27.74 5.52 -21.95
N LEU A 785 -27.23 4.31 -22.01
CA LEU A 785 -26.65 3.61 -20.84
C LEU A 785 -25.19 3.26 -21.09
N SER A 786 -24.37 3.41 -20.05
CA SER A 786 -23.03 2.84 -19.97
C SER A 786 -22.95 2.03 -18.67
N TRP A 787 -22.41 0.83 -18.74
CA TRP A 787 -22.24 0.01 -17.55
C TRP A 787 -20.88 -0.67 -17.56
N ASN A 788 -20.33 -0.82 -16.38
CA ASN A 788 -19.16 -1.59 -16.10
C ASN A 788 -19.39 -2.25 -14.74
N THR A 789 -19.84 -3.47 -14.78
CA THR A 789 -20.22 -4.32 -13.65
C THR A 789 -19.44 -5.62 -13.74
N GLU A 790 -19.43 -6.41 -12.71
CA GLU A 790 -18.85 -7.74 -12.74
C GLU A 790 -19.71 -8.66 -13.62
N GLU A 791 -19.04 -9.36 -14.56
CA GLU A 791 -19.76 -10.20 -15.53
C GLU A 791 -20.32 -11.45 -14.83
N GLY A 792 -21.67 -11.60 -14.88
CA GLY A 792 -22.38 -12.73 -14.31
C GLY A 792 -22.78 -12.58 -12.85
N TYR A 793 -22.22 -11.61 -12.12
CA TYR A 793 -22.43 -11.38 -10.68
C TYR A 793 -23.17 -10.06 -10.42
N ASP A 794 -22.68 -8.95 -10.95
CA ASP A 794 -23.33 -7.65 -10.87
C ASP A 794 -24.21 -7.37 -12.07
N HIS A 795 -25.34 -6.73 -11.84
CA HIS A 795 -26.36 -6.56 -12.87
C HIS A 795 -26.95 -5.16 -12.91
N ALA A 796 -27.19 -4.66 -14.13
CA ALA A 796 -28.11 -3.55 -14.33
C ALA A 796 -29.40 -4.08 -14.95
N VAL A 797 -30.55 -3.63 -14.43
CA VAL A 797 -31.87 -4.08 -14.91
C VAL A 797 -32.81 -2.88 -15.08
N LEU A 798 -33.76 -2.97 -16.02
CA LEU A 798 -34.91 -2.10 -16.00
C LEU A 798 -36.12 -2.86 -15.42
N GLU A 799 -36.50 -2.54 -14.19
CA GLU A 799 -37.68 -3.07 -13.52
C GLU A 799 -38.91 -2.30 -13.96
N ALA A 800 -40.04 -2.95 -14.02
CA ALA A 800 -41.33 -2.32 -14.28
C ALA A 800 -42.48 -2.96 -13.54
N ARG A 801 -43.45 -2.15 -13.11
CA ARG A 801 -44.73 -2.60 -12.56
C ARG A 801 -45.87 -1.68 -12.94
N THR A 802 -47.14 -2.14 -12.87
CA THR A 802 -48.30 -1.23 -12.80
C THR A 802 -48.16 -0.37 -11.55
N ALA A 803 -48.29 0.95 -11.66
CA ALA A 803 -48.09 1.84 -10.51
C ALA A 803 -48.98 1.46 -9.34
N GLY A 804 -48.35 1.23 -8.16
CA GLY A 804 -49.04 0.72 -6.96
C GLY A 804 -49.39 -0.75 -6.95
N GLY A 805 -49.14 -1.51 -8.03
CA GLY A 805 -49.27 -2.93 -8.14
C GLY A 805 -48.04 -3.69 -7.58
N ASP A 806 -48.15 -5.01 -7.51
CA ASP A 806 -47.07 -5.91 -7.08
C ASP A 806 -46.62 -6.86 -8.21
N ASP A 807 -46.87 -6.45 -9.47
CA ASP A 807 -46.59 -7.18 -10.71
C ASP A 807 -45.22 -6.80 -11.29
N TRP A 808 -44.18 -6.76 -10.41
CA TRP A 808 -42.83 -6.45 -10.79
C TRP A 808 -42.25 -7.47 -11.78
N THR A 809 -41.59 -7.01 -12.81
CA THR A 809 -40.82 -7.79 -13.78
C THR A 809 -39.63 -6.97 -14.26
N THR A 810 -38.57 -7.61 -14.77
CA THR A 810 -37.53 -6.91 -15.54
C THR A 810 -37.85 -6.95 -17.03
N LEU A 811 -37.54 -5.88 -17.75
CA LEU A 811 -37.82 -5.77 -19.16
C LEU A 811 -36.59 -6.10 -20.02
N PRO A 812 -36.73 -6.92 -21.07
CA PRO A 812 -35.66 -7.13 -22.02
C PRO A 812 -35.39 -5.88 -22.85
N GLU A 813 -34.16 -5.62 -23.18
CA GLU A 813 -33.76 -4.57 -24.12
C GLU A 813 -34.04 -4.99 -25.56
N ALA A 814 -34.60 -4.08 -26.39
CA ALA A 814 -35.16 -4.41 -27.68
C ALA A 814 -34.16 -4.90 -28.74
N SER A 815 -32.87 -4.54 -28.61
CA SER A 815 -31.80 -4.96 -29.54
C SER A 815 -31.05 -6.21 -29.07
N GLY A 816 -31.38 -6.75 -27.88
CA GLY A 816 -30.80 -7.95 -27.33
C GLY A 816 -29.52 -7.73 -26.51
N LEU A 817 -29.34 -6.53 -25.97
CA LEU A 817 -28.21 -6.20 -25.08
C LEU A 817 -28.38 -6.78 -23.65
N THR A 818 -29.61 -7.12 -23.25
CA THR A 818 -29.86 -7.86 -22.01
C THR A 818 -29.82 -9.35 -22.23
N SER A 819 -29.45 -10.09 -21.18
CA SER A 819 -29.47 -11.56 -21.10
C SER A 819 -30.52 -12.03 -20.10
N SER A 820 -31.13 -13.19 -20.36
CA SER A 820 -31.95 -13.91 -19.38
C SER A 820 -31.16 -15.02 -18.67
N ALA A 821 -29.82 -15.03 -18.79
CA ALA A 821 -28.98 -15.91 -18.02
C ALA A 821 -29.15 -15.56 -16.52
N VAL A 822 -29.24 -16.58 -15.69
CA VAL A 822 -29.35 -16.38 -14.24
C VAL A 822 -28.01 -15.93 -13.68
N PRO A 823 -27.98 -15.09 -12.63
CA PRO A 823 -26.74 -14.73 -11.95
C PRO A 823 -25.99 -15.97 -11.46
N GLU A 824 -24.67 -15.98 -11.56
CA GLU A 824 -23.81 -17.10 -11.15
C GLU A 824 -24.05 -17.50 -9.67
N GLU A 825 -24.27 -16.53 -8.79
CA GLU A 825 -24.51 -16.73 -7.37
C GLU A 825 -25.94 -17.18 -7.03
N CYS A 826 -26.86 -17.09 -7.97
CA CYS A 826 -28.24 -17.49 -7.71
C CYS A 826 -28.34 -18.98 -7.33
N ALA A 827 -27.52 -19.83 -7.98
CA ALA A 827 -27.50 -21.27 -7.71
C ALA A 827 -26.99 -21.60 -6.29
N ALA A 828 -26.10 -20.81 -5.76
CA ALA A 828 -25.58 -20.92 -4.39
C ALA A 828 -26.53 -20.29 -3.35
N GLY A 829 -27.53 -19.52 -3.79
CA GLY A 829 -28.52 -18.86 -2.95
C GLY A 829 -28.08 -17.55 -2.32
N PHE A 830 -26.82 -17.14 -2.47
CA PHE A 830 -26.31 -15.92 -1.84
C PHE A 830 -27.03 -14.68 -2.35
N PHE A 831 -27.16 -14.54 -3.66
CA PHE A 831 -27.80 -13.38 -4.27
C PHE A 831 -29.28 -13.21 -3.86
N LEU A 832 -30.01 -14.31 -3.71
CA LEU A 832 -31.40 -14.29 -3.21
C LEU A 832 -31.50 -14.06 -1.70
N ASN A 833 -30.47 -14.43 -0.94
CA ASN A 833 -30.42 -14.21 0.50
C ASN A 833 -30.05 -12.74 0.81
N GLY A 834 -29.08 -12.16 0.10
CA GLY A 834 -28.72 -10.74 0.21
C GLY A 834 -29.83 -9.83 -0.29
N HIS A 835 -30.46 -10.21 -1.41
CA HIS A 835 -31.52 -9.45 -2.05
C HIS A 835 -32.82 -10.26 -2.20
N PRO A 836 -33.60 -10.47 -1.14
CA PRO A 836 -34.81 -11.28 -1.17
C PRO A 836 -35.88 -10.84 -2.18
N PHE A 837 -35.85 -9.56 -2.57
CA PHE A 837 -36.74 -8.99 -3.59
C PHE A 837 -36.51 -9.62 -4.98
N LEU A 838 -35.31 -10.17 -5.25
CA LEU A 838 -35.02 -10.92 -6.49
C LEU A 838 -35.91 -12.15 -6.68
N GLY A 839 -36.50 -12.71 -5.62
CA GLY A 839 -37.49 -13.76 -5.69
C GLY A 839 -38.74 -13.45 -6.56
N ARG A 840 -38.91 -12.18 -6.96
CA ARG A 840 -39.88 -11.74 -7.95
C ARG A 840 -39.51 -12.10 -9.38
N TYR A 841 -38.20 -12.22 -9.67
CA TYR A 841 -37.63 -12.43 -10.99
C TYR A 841 -36.92 -13.77 -11.14
N LEU A 842 -36.47 -14.35 -10.03
CA LEU A 842 -35.67 -15.57 -9.97
C LEU A 842 -36.33 -16.59 -9.02
N THR A 843 -36.14 -17.86 -9.29
CA THR A 843 -36.56 -18.96 -8.37
C THR A 843 -35.42 -19.95 -8.22
N LEU A 844 -34.96 -20.16 -6.97
CA LEU A 844 -34.03 -21.23 -6.63
C LEU A 844 -34.79 -22.47 -6.21
N GLY A 845 -34.66 -23.54 -6.98
CA GLY A 845 -35.28 -24.85 -6.73
C GLY A 845 -34.26 -25.99 -6.69
N ALA A 846 -34.73 -27.21 -6.46
CA ALA A 846 -33.85 -28.37 -6.42
C ALA A 846 -33.10 -28.67 -7.74
N GLY A 847 -33.51 -28.06 -8.88
CA GLY A 847 -32.87 -28.16 -10.17
C GLY A 847 -31.95 -26.98 -10.52
N GLY A 848 -31.66 -26.11 -9.57
CA GLY A 848 -30.90 -24.87 -9.76
C GLY A 848 -31.74 -23.61 -9.84
N CYS A 849 -31.13 -22.51 -10.27
CA CYS A 849 -31.81 -21.23 -10.40
C CYS A 849 -32.45 -21.06 -11.78
N THR A 850 -33.61 -20.39 -11.83
CA THR A 850 -34.37 -20.13 -13.06
C THR A 850 -34.69 -18.64 -13.18
N ALA A 851 -34.70 -18.13 -14.41
CA ALA A 851 -35.00 -16.72 -14.77
C ALA A 851 -36.52 -16.40 -14.72
N GLN A 852 -37.27 -17.06 -13.86
CA GLN A 852 -38.70 -16.84 -13.62
C GLN A 852 -38.95 -16.82 -12.12
N GLY A 853 -39.50 -15.73 -11.64
CA GLY A 853 -39.83 -15.53 -10.22
C GLY A 853 -41.31 -15.53 -9.96
N THR A 854 -41.72 -15.00 -8.80
CA THR A 854 -43.12 -15.00 -8.33
C THR A 854 -44.03 -14.07 -9.13
N SER A 855 -43.52 -12.99 -9.71
CA SER A 855 -44.30 -11.99 -10.47
C SER A 855 -43.74 -11.70 -11.88
N GLY A 856 -42.49 -11.95 -12.13
CA GLY A 856 -41.84 -11.56 -13.37
C GLY A 856 -40.70 -12.48 -13.80
N THR A 857 -39.96 -11.99 -14.83
CA THR A 857 -38.83 -12.67 -15.44
C THR A 857 -37.56 -11.88 -15.19
N TRP A 858 -36.39 -12.55 -15.31
CA TRP A 858 -35.07 -11.94 -15.23
C TRP A 858 -34.53 -11.57 -16.61
N ASN A 859 -34.11 -10.32 -16.76
CA ASN A 859 -33.39 -9.79 -17.91
C ASN A 859 -32.40 -8.71 -17.43
N SER A 860 -31.12 -8.87 -17.64
CA SER A 860 -30.09 -7.97 -17.12
C SER A 860 -28.99 -7.65 -18.10
N PHE A 861 -28.34 -6.51 -17.92
CA PHE A 861 -27.02 -6.20 -18.41
C PHE A 861 -26.00 -6.64 -17.36
N THR A 862 -24.86 -7.17 -17.81
CA THR A 862 -23.74 -7.52 -16.94
C THR A 862 -22.42 -7.34 -17.70
N GLY A 863 -21.27 -7.34 -17.02
CA GLY A 863 -19.97 -7.10 -17.60
C GLY A 863 -19.76 -5.65 -18.05
N SER A 864 -19.09 -5.41 -19.16
CA SER A 864 -18.79 -4.08 -19.65
C SER A 864 -19.49 -3.76 -20.97
N SER A 865 -20.15 -2.61 -21.01
CA SER A 865 -20.74 -2.06 -22.26
C SER A 865 -19.66 -1.60 -23.27
N GLY A 866 -18.43 -1.36 -22.82
CA GLY A 866 -17.38 -0.76 -23.64
C GLY A 866 -17.70 0.67 -24.07
N GLY A 867 -18.51 1.39 -23.29
CA GLY A 867 -18.97 2.75 -23.52
C GLY A 867 -20.48 2.83 -23.76
N TRP A 868 -20.95 4.03 -24.05
CA TRP A 868 -22.38 4.33 -24.17
C TRP A 868 -23.11 3.53 -25.24
N LYS A 869 -24.26 2.97 -24.87
CA LYS A 869 -25.19 2.25 -25.75
C LYS A 869 -26.54 2.96 -25.75
N GLN A 870 -27.17 3.11 -26.92
CA GLN A 870 -28.56 3.50 -27.00
C GLN A 870 -29.42 2.27 -26.73
N VAL A 871 -30.26 2.36 -25.70
CA VAL A 871 -31.16 1.28 -25.28
C VAL A 871 -32.60 1.65 -25.47
N SER A 872 -33.46 0.64 -25.62
CA SER A 872 -34.91 0.84 -25.79
C SER A 872 -35.67 -0.33 -25.13
N PHE A 873 -36.68 -0.01 -24.34
CA PHE A 873 -37.52 -0.98 -23.63
C PHE A 873 -38.99 -0.80 -24.03
N ASP A 874 -39.65 -1.91 -24.38
CA ASP A 874 -41.06 -1.90 -24.77
C ASP A 874 -42.02 -1.80 -23.56
N LEU A 875 -42.82 -0.75 -23.51
CA LEU A 875 -43.81 -0.53 -22.48
C LEU A 875 -45.24 -0.87 -22.93
N SER A 876 -45.45 -1.51 -24.09
CA SER A 876 -46.78 -1.81 -24.66
C SER A 876 -47.66 -2.64 -23.73
N ALA A 877 -47.09 -3.48 -22.86
CA ALA A 877 -47.81 -4.25 -21.86
C ALA A 877 -48.49 -3.39 -20.79
N TYR A 878 -48.07 -2.13 -20.64
CA TYR A 878 -48.60 -1.14 -19.68
C TYR A 878 -49.49 -0.07 -20.36
N ALA A 879 -49.75 -0.19 -21.66
CA ALA A 879 -50.64 0.72 -22.37
C ALA A 879 -52.04 0.80 -21.70
N GLY A 880 -52.60 1.99 -21.60
CA GLY A 880 -53.83 2.27 -20.89
C GLY A 880 -53.70 2.33 -19.37
N ARG A 881 -52.48 2.29 -18.80
CA ARG A 881 -52.22 2.32 -17.35
C ARG A 881 -51.13 3.32 -17.02
N THR A 882 -50.92 3.56 -15.72
CA THR A 882 -49.73 4.22 -15.21
C THR A 882 -48.73 3.12 -14.87
N VAL A 883 -47.47 3.23 -15.37
CA VAL A 883 -46.40 2.32 -15.11
C VAL A 883 -45.31 2.98 -14.24
N GLU A 884 -44.77 2.25 -13.30
CA GLU A 884 -43.55 2.64 -12.56
C GLU A 884 -42.37 1.82 -13.11
N VAL A 885 -41.34 2.52 -13.50
CA VAL A 885 -40.08 1.88 -13.99
C VAL A 885 -38.91 2.29 -13.12
N SER A 886 -37.96 1.36 -12.89
CA SER A 886 -36.75 1.62 -12.15
C SER A 886 -35.54 1.07 -12.89
N LEU A 887 -34.60 1.97 -13.21
CA LEU A 887 -33.26 1.54 -13.63
C LEU A 887 -32.49 1.21 -12.37
N SER A 888 -32.12 -0.04 -12.22
CA SER A 888 -31.50 -0.55 -11.01
C SER A 888 -30.10 -1.08 -11.26
N SER A 889 -29.18 -0.77 -10.35
CA SER A 889 -27.88 -1.43 -10.19
C SER A 889 -28.00 -2.39 -9.02
N ILE A 890 -27.68 -3.65 -9.21
CA ILE A 890 -27.77 -4.71 -8.20
C ILE A 890 -26.43 -5.41 -8.19
N THR A 891 -25.79 -5.44 -7.05
CA THR A 891 -24.45 -5.99 -6.88
C THR A 891 -24.47 -7.10 -5.85
N ASP A 892 -23.58 -8.04 -5.99
CA ASP A 892 -23.31 -9.03 -4.99
C ASP A 892 -22.40 -8.48 -3.87
N PRO A 893 -22.07 -9.23 -2.82
CA PRO A 893 -21.17 -8.77 -1.77
C PRO A 893 -19.69 -8.77 -2.18
N GLY A 894 -19.39 -8.71 -3.46
CA GLY A 894 -18.06 -8.85 -4.03
C GLY A 894 -17.60 -7.71 -4.91
N SER A 895 -16.44 -7.91 -5.50
CA SER A 895 -15.83 -6.92 -6.39
C SER A 895 -16.73 -6.58 -7.55
N GLY A 896 -16.67 -5.34 -7.96
CA GLY A 896 -17.43 -4.90 -9.10
C GLY A 896 -16.68 -3.94 -9.99
N GLY A 897 -17.37 -3.49 -11.02
CA GLY A 897 -16.84 -2.53 -11.95
C GLY A 897 -16.92 -1.09 -11.44
N ARG A 898 -17.18 -0.17 -12.35
CA ARG A 898 -17.34 1.27 -12.04
C ARG A 898 -18.77 1.65 -11.71
N GLY A 899 -19.73 0.77 -12.04
CA GLY A 899 -21.15 0.99 -11.82
C GLY A 899 -21.95 1.21 -13.10
N VAL A 900 -23.13 1.81 -12.96
CA VAL A 900 -24.13 2.03 -14.02
C VAL A 900 -24.36 3.54 -14.23
N PHE A 901 -24.37 3.96 -15.49
CA PHE A 901 -24.49 5.37 -15.89
C PHE A 901 -25.63 5.53 -16.88
N ALA A 902 -26.46 6.56 -16.71
CA ALA A 902 -27.63 6.83 -17.57
C ALA A 902 -27.67 8.29 -18.02
N ASP A 903 -28.06 8.51 -19.26
CA ASP A 903 -28.24 9.85 -19.82
C ASP A 903 -29.31 9.83 -20.90
N GLU A 904 -29.83 11.00 -21.25
CA GLU A 904 -30.79 11.21 -22.34
C GLU A 904 -32.03 10.29 -22.28
N ALA A 905 -32.55 10.06 -21.04
CA ALA A 905 -33.70 9.20 -20.83
C ALA A 905 -35.01 9.86 -21.32
N ARG A 906 -35.79 9.20 -22.21
CA ARG A 906 -37.02 9.76 -22.82
C ARG A 906 -38.04 8.70 -23.10
N LEU A 907 -39.34 9.11 -23.05
CA LEU A 907 -40.46 8.32 -23.52
C LEU A 907 -40.67 8.56 -25.03
N SER A 908 -40.90 7.46 -25.77
CA SER A 908 -41.30 7.48 -27.18
C SER A 908 -42.69 6.89 -27.34
N VAL A 909 -43.61 7.56 -27.99
CA VAL A 909 -44.98 7.09 -28.24
C VAL A 909 -45.35 7.36 -29.68
N GLY A 910 -45.87 6.35 -30.41
CA GLY A 910 -46.19 6.46 -31.83
C GLY A 910 -44.99 6.80 -32.72
N GLY A 911 -43.77 6.49 -32.27
CA GLY A 911 -42.54 6.84 -32.97
C GLY A 911 -42.06 8.27 -32.72
N THR A 912 -42.75 9.03 -31.86
CA THR A 912 -42.39 10.41 -31.50
C THR A 912 -41.73 10.41 -30.11
N ASP A 913 -40.48 10.88 -30.05
CA ASP A 913 -39.76 11.04 -28.81
C ASP A 913 -40.19 12.32 -28.08
N GLN A 914 -40.43 12.20 -26.76
CA GLN A 914 -40.57 13.35 -25.87
C GLN A 914 -39.19 13.97 -25.56
N ALA A 915 -39.19 15.10 -24.85
CA ALA A 915 -37.95 15.74 -24.39
C ALA A 915 -37.14 14.74 -23.51
N ALA A 916 -35.88 14.66 -23.80
CA ALA A 916 -34.95 13.81 -23.04
C ALA A 916 -34.64 14.46 -21.70
N GLU A 917 -34.46 13.60 -20.68
CA GLU A 917 -33.88 13.99 -19.40
C GLU A 917 -32.37 13.73 -19.47
N GLY A 918 -31.58 14.80 -19.57
CA GLY A 918 -30.12 14.77 -19.59
C GLY A 918 -29.47 15.08 -18.25
N PHE A 919 -30.26 15.11 -17.18
CA PHE A 919 -29.78 15.29 -15.79
C PHE A 919 -29.02 16.61 -15.54
N GLU A 920 -29.09 17.60 -16.41
CA GLU A 920 -28.30 18.83 -16.32
C GLU A 920 -28.62 19.69 -15.07
N SER A 921 -29.85 19.67 -14.58
CA SER A 921 -30.30 20.48 -13.43
C SER A 921 -30.72 19.69 -12.19
N GLY A 922 -30.71 18.35 -12.25
CA GLY A 922 -31.16 17.44 -11.19
C GLY A 922 -31.49 16.08 -11.79
N LEU A 923 -32.16 15.22 -11.02
CA LEU A 923 -32.64 13.93 -11.54
C LEU A 923 -33.96 14.06 -12.33
N GLY A 924 -34.50 15.28 -12.50
CA GLY A 924 -35.71 15.56 -13.27
C GLY A 924 -36.94 14.85 -12.71
N ALA A 925 -37.60 14.06 -13.57
CA ALA A 925 -38.77 13.26 -13.18
C ALA A 925 -38.40 11.92 -12.53
N TRP A 926 -37.13 11.64 -12.31
CA TRP A 926 -36.64 10.44 -11.68
C TRP A 926 -36.31 10.70 -10.20
N THR A 927 -36.41 9.66 -9.40
CA THR A 927 -36.12 9.67 -7.94
C THR A 927 -35.25 8.48 -7.57
N ALA A 928 -34.18 8.74 -6.85
CA ALA A 928 -33.40 7.70 -6.19
C ALA A 928 -34.23 7.14 -5.00
N GLN A 929 -34.48 5.85 -4.98
CA GLN A 929 -35.39 5.22 -3.98
C GLN A 929 -34.67 4.28 -3.02
N GLY A 930 -33.35 4.07 -3.21
CA GLY A 930 -32.60 3.10 -2.43
C GLY A 930 -33.02 1.65 -2.62
N ALA A 931 -32.47 0.79 -1.78
CA ALA A 931 -32.68 -0.64 -1.85
C ALA A 931 -34.11 -1.06 -1.52
N PRO A 932 -34.67 -2.12 -2.16
CA PRO A 932 -35.94 -2.68 -1.78
C PRO A 932 -35.86 -3.34 -0.40
N ALA A 933 -37.01 -3.44 0.28
CA ALA A 933 -37.09 -4.03 1.61
C ALA A 933 -36.46 -5.44 1.66
N GLY A 934 -35.55 -5.65 2.60
CA GLY A 934 -34.82 -6.91 2.81
C GLY A 934 -33.43 -6.94 2.18
N SER A 935 -33.11 -6.00 1.29
CA SER A 935 -31.72 -5.79 0.83
C SER A 935 -30.95 -4.92 1.83
N PRO A 936 -29.62 -5.05 1.90
CA PRO A 936 -28.79 -4.20 2.73
C PRO A 936 -28.97 -2.72 2.44
N GLU A 937 -28.85 -1.88 3.46
CA GLU A 937 -28.77 -0.42 3.31
C GLU A 937 -27.29 -0.05 3.28
N VAL A 938 -26.77 0.32 2.11
CA VAL A 938 -25.37 0.79 1.95
C VAL A 938 -25.35 2.28 1.69
N PRO A 939 -24.27 3.00 2.06
CA PRO A 939 -24.17 4.43 1.81
C PRO A 939 -24.12 4.77 0.32
N GLY A 940 -24.89 5.72 -0.10
CA GLY A 940 -24.91 6.21 -1.48
C GLY A 940 -26.09 5.65 -2.28
N ASP A 941 -26.46 6.39 -3.32
CA ASP A 941 -27.56 6.05 -4.21
C ASP A 941 -27.29 6.68 -5.59
N TRP A 942 -28.22 6.53 -6.53
CA TRP A 942 -28.16 7.26 -7.78
C TRP A 942 -27.97 8.75 -7.52
N SER A 943 -26.97 9.30 -8.13
CA SER A 943 -26.61 10.71 -8.00
C SER A 943 -26.32 11.34 -9.37
N ARG A 944 -26.37 12.66 -9.42
CA ARG A 944 -25.94 13.41 -10.57
C ARG A 944 -24.42 13.59 -10.53
N SER A 945 -23.73 13.28 -11.62
CA SER A 945 -22.30 13.47 -11.74
C SER A 945 -21.91 14.04 -13.11
N GLY A 946 -20.81 14.76 -13.14
CA GLY A 946 -20.10 15.09 -14.37
C GLY A 946 -19.23 13.92 -14.85
N GLU A 947 -18.17 14.23 -15.58
CA GLU A 947 -17.19 13.22 -16.01
C GLU A 947 -16.49 12.58 -14.82
N LEU A 948 -16.54 11.26 -14.73
CA LEU A 948 -15.94 10.43 -13.70
C LEU A 948 -14.72 9.65 -14.22
N PHE A 949 -13.91 9.11 -13.31
CA PHE A 949 -12.76 8.25 -13.60
C PHE A 949 -11.83 8.82 -14.68
N LYS A 950 -11.54 10.10 -14.57
CA LYS A 950 -10.69 10.80 -15.53
C LYS A 950 -9.29 10.22 -15.56
N SER A 951 -8.76 10.10 -16.77
CA SER A 951 -7.36 9.81 -16.99
C SER A 951 -6.78 10.74 -18.05
N TYR A 952 -5.48 11.00 -17.96
CA TYR A 952 -4.83 12.07 -18.70
C TYR A 952 -3.60 11.57 -19.46
N ALA A 953 -3.36 12.11 -20.64
CA ALA A 953 -2.21 11.80 -21.48
C ALA A 953 -0.85 12.29 -20.88
N SER A 954 -0.93 13.22 -19.95
CA SER A 954 0.24 13.84 -19.32
C SER A 954 -0.09 14.35 -17.92
N VAL A 955 0.88 14.21 -17.02
CA VAL A 955 0.83 14.71 -15.63
C VAL A 955 2.08 15.54 -15.36
N THR A 956 1.96 16.55 -14.52
CA THR A 956 3.08 17.37 -14.08
C THR A 956 3.13 17.51 -12.57
N THR A 957 4.34 17.49 -12.03
CA THR A 957 4.67 17.90 -10.66
C THR A 957 5.51 19.18 -10.70
N ARG A 958 6.05 19.59 -9.55
CA ARG A 958 7.05 20.67 -9.49
C ARG A 958 8.34 20.33 -10.26
N ASP A 959 8.72 19.06 -10.26
CA ASP A 959 10.03 18.60 -10.70
C ASP A 959 9.98 17.68 -11.93
N THR A 960 8.78 17.25 -12.34
CA THR A 960 8.60 16.29 -13.43
C THR A 960 7.52 16.67 -14.42
N VAL A 961 7.66 16.19 -15.66
CA VAL A 961 6.65 16.16 -16.71
C VAL A 961 6.59 14.75 -17.26
N LEU A 962 5.49 14.05 -17.03
CA LEU A 962 5.22 12.72 -17.56
C LEU A 962 4.38 12.82 -18.84
N LEU A 963 4.84 12.19 -19.92
CA LEU A 963 4.15 12.03 -21.19
C LEU A 963 3.86 10.54 -21.42
N GLY A 964 2.60 10.18 -21.62
CA GLY A 964 2.19 8.79 -21.87
C GLY A 964 2.51 8.28 -23.29
N PHE A 965 3.37 8.97 -24.00
CA PHE A 965 3.83 8.63 -25.34
C PHE A 965 5.24 9.19 -25.59
N GLY A 966 5.98 8.58 -26.45
CA GLY A 966 7.30 9.08 -26.88
C GLY A 966 7.16 10.22 -27.89
N LEU A 967 8.15 11.12 -27.92
CA LEU A 967 8.17 12.22 -28.91
C LEU A 967 8.23 11.72 -30.36
N GLU A 968 8.73 10.52 -30.58
CA GLU A 968 8.76 9.86 -31.88
C GLU A 968 7.35 9.65 -32.49
N HIS A 969 6.33 9.59 -31.64
CA HIS A 969 4.93 9.47 -32.06
C HIS A 969 4.28 10.80 -32.49
N LEU A 970 4.98 11.94 -32.36
CA LEU A 970 4.60 13.22 -32.92
C LEU A 970 5.34 13.44 -34.24
N PRO A 971 4.74 13.21 -35.43
CA PRO A 971 5.43 13.33 -36.72
C PRO A 971 5.98 14.72 -37.01
N ALA A 972 5.27 15.77 -36.60
CA ALA A 972 5.66 17.13 -36.88
C ALA A 972 6.73 17.66 -35.93
N ALA A 973 7.89 18.04 -36.44
CA ALA A 973 8.99 18.60 -35.66
C ALA A 973 8.61 19.86 -34.87
N GLY A 974 7.70 20.70 -35.42
CA GLY A 974 7.19 21.88 -34.74
C GLY A 974 6.37 21.55 -33.49
N ASP A 975 5.56 20.46 -33.51
CA ASP A 975 4.75 20.03 -32.38
C ASP A 975 5.65 19.47 -31.29
N ARG A 976 6.68 18.68 -31.65
CA ARG A 976 7.72 18.21 -30.71
C ARG A 976 8.42 19.36 -30.02
N ALA A 977 8.88 20.33 -30.79
CA ALA A 977 9.56 21.50 -30.24
C ALA A 977 8.65 22.31 -29.32
N LEU A 978 7.39 22.53 -29.69
CA LEU A 978 6.42 23.25 -28.87
C LEU A 978 6.16 22.52 -27.54
N LEU A 979 5.92 21.19 -27.58
CA LEU A 979 5.69 20.39 -26.38
C LEU A 979 6.88 20.41 -25.41
N VAL A 980 8.08 20.17 -25.94
CA VAL A 980 9.33 20.22 -25.14
C VAL A 980 9.56 21.62 -24.56
N GLY A 981 9.30 22.68 -25.32
CA GLY A 981 9.42 24.06 -24.83
C GLY A 981 8.46 24.37 -23.67
N LYS A 982 7.23 23.86 -23.73
CA LYS A 982 6.27 23.96 -22.63
C LYS A 982 6.69 23.14 -21.41
N ALA A 983 7.19 21.94 -21.61
CA ALA A 983 7.71 21.06 -20.54
C ALA A 983 8.90 21.72 -19.82
N LEU A 984 9.87 22.19 -20.55
CA LEU A 984 11.04 22.91 -19.97
C LEU A 984 10.61 24.17 -19.19
N LYS A 985 9.62 24.91 -19.70
CA LYS A 985 9.05 26.06 -18.99
C LYS A 985 8.31 25.69 -17.72
N SER A 986 7.63 24.56 -17.71
CA SER A 986 6.98 24.02 -16.50
C SER A 986 8.01 23.74 -15.40
N LEU A 987 9.12 23.09 -15.76
CA LEU A 987 10.20 22.71 -14.85
C LEU A 987 11.09 23.88 -14.38
N SER A 988 10.97 25.05 -14.99
CA SER A 988 11.75 26.25 -14.63
C SER A 988 11.07 27.14 -13.58
N ARG A 989 9.92 26.74 -13.08
CA ARG A 989 9.15 27.45 -12.03
C ARG A 989 9.56 26.94 -10.65
#